data_ef215824312a4dda18f3f068e63b0a49
#
_entry.id   ef215824312a4dda18f3f068e63b0a49
#
_cell.length_a   1.000
_cell.length_b   1.000
_cell.length_c   1.000
_cell.angle_alpha   90.00
_cell.angle_beta   90.00
_cell.angle_gamma   90.00
#
_symmetry.space_group_name_H-M   'P 1'
#
loop_
_entity.id
_entity.type
_entity.pdbx_description
1 polymer ?
#
loop_
_entity_poly.entity_id
_entity_poly.type
_entity_poly.pdbx_seq_one_letter_code
_entity_poly.pdbx_strand_id
1 'polypeptide(L)'
;MFSWATHNRAGEIIYEQIGDLRIRASIITYTKASSVDADRDSLILIWGDGTFSKVARNNGGGNGVIIGPDIKYNIYTFEHTYPSRATYTMSMTDPNRNSGILNVNPPNSEIIPFYIETTFSFLNATFQGFNNAPKLLQPPIDVGCVGQRFTHNPNAFDIDGDSLVYELVIPQQGVGSVVPNYIFPEQILPGANNLLTLDSKTGDLVWDAPRKAGEYNIALRISEYRSGVLISSLVRDMQILIQVCDNRPPKVQTIEEVCIVAGQTLTFGVAATDPDGSSQKVKLTALGGPFVVETGKATFNVSPNFETPPVNGTFSWTPDCNAINKEYYSVIFKAVDNYSDTTGLADLKTVRIKVVAPGPENLTGESSLNQIILKWDDPYLCQITNKNYFKGFNVWRRVSSNSFQPDTCNPTMEGKGYTKIAFAQKTTDGSNYTYVDATVEKGKAYCYRVEAEFAKTSSGGFPFNPVQSLPSNEVCLQLNLDIPLITNVTIEETSANGRILIKWVKPRTMDFDTIQNPGPYTYTLKRGIGFNPAAYTNIPNANFTSLNFLDPVDTSFTDIEINTIISPYTYIVDFFAGQGGSLYGSSTSASSVFLNVDGSDKKTILTWNELVPWSNNSFTIYRLNSIGIFDSIGTTQARVYEDKNLENGEEYCYKVRTSGTYGIAGLPTPLINFSQERCAIPIDTVPPCAPALVITNDCLNANSNEVILNNLSWNNPDLLCDTPGDTKGYRVYVLHEGNTEAELIFETSDENQTSFTYASDIYGLAGCYYVVAFDSVFNESLLSNIVCIENCPDYRLPNAFSPNGDGHNDIFKPYPFKFVNKVEFKVFNRWGNLIFETSDANLNWEGKTKSGNDVPDGVYYYTCRVFEQVDANGVESSPIALTGYIELIR
;
A
#
# COMPACT_ATOMS: atom_id res chain seq x y z
N MET A 1 27.66 7.42 -44.00
CA MET A 1 26.60 7.28 -43.01
C MET A 1 27.11 6.30 -41.97
N PHE A 2 27.49 6.77 -40.76
CA PHE A 2 27.74 5.85 -39.67
C PHE A 2 26.38 5.34 -39.20
N SER A 3 26.07 4.07 -39.49
CA SER A 3 24.94 3.38 -38.91
C SER A 3 25.24 3.27 -37.41
N TRP A 4 24.55 4.01 -36.58
CA TRP A 4 24.57 3.84 -35.13
C TRP A 4 23.78 2.56 -34.85
N ALA A 5 24.51 1.48 -34.63
CA ALA A 5 23.90 0.21 -34.28
C ALA A 5 23.43 0.29 -32.81
N THR A 6 22.14 0.19 -32.58
CA THR A 6 21.49 0.32 -31.27
C THR A 6 20.74 -0.97 -30.96
N HIS A 7 20.83 -1.51 -29.74
CA HIS A 7 20.24 -2.82 -29.50
C HIS A 7 19.71 -3.13 -28.09
N ASN A 8 20.03 -2.32 -27.06
CA ASN A 8 19.56 -2.58 -25.70
C ASN A 8 18.07 -2.24 -25.55
N ARG A 9 17.26 -3.22 -25.23
CA ARG A 9 15.84 -3.08 -24.92
C ARG A 9 15.57 -3.02 -23.43
N ALA A 10 16.36 -3.75 -22.63
CA ALA A 10 16.28 -3.71 -21.18
C ALA A 10 17.56 -4.24 -20.55
N GLY A 11 17.75 -3.92 -19.26
CA GLY A 11 18.81 -4.51 -18.48
C GLY A 11 18.71 -4.23 -17.00
N GLU A 12 19.40 -5.02 -16.23
CA GLU A 12 19.63 -4.89 -14.79
C GLU A 12 20.97 -5.46 -14.38
N ILE A 13 21.45 -5.07 -13.18
CA ILE A 13 22.60 -5.68 -12.53
C ILE A 13 22.13 -6.32 -11.23
N ILE A 14 22.35 -7.62 -11.09
CA ILE A 14 22.10 -8.36 -9.85
C ILE A 14 23.43 -8.83 -9.25
N TYR A 15 23.45 -9.13 -7.94
CA TYR A 15 24.64 -9.67 -7.26
C TYR A 15 24.27 -10.75 -6.25
N GLU A 16 25.26 -11.61 -5.97
CA GLU A 16 25.28 -12.58 -4.87
C GLU A 16 26.50 -12.27 -4.00
N GLN A 17 26.31 -12.11 -2.69
CA GLN A 17 27.45 -11.97 -1.77
C GLN A 17 28.00 -13.37 -1.45
N ILE A 18 29.18 -13.66 -1.98
CA ILE A 18 29.86 -14.97 -1.87
C ILE A 18 30.99 -15.00 -0.82
N GLY A 19 31.23 -13.88 -0.16
CA GLY A 19 32.19 -13.73 0.92
C GLY A 19 32.01 -12.41 1.65
N ASP A 20 32.81 -12.16 2.70
CA ASP A 20 32.63 -10.98 3.56
C ASP A 20 32.73 -9.65 2.79
N LEU A 21 33.72 -9.52 1.87
CA LEU A 21 33.86 -8.38 0.97
C LEU A 21 33.85 -8.80 -0.50
N ARG A 22 33.38 -10.00 -0.83
CA ARG A 22 33.39 -10.55 -2.16
C ARG A 22 31.97 -10.79 -2.68
N ILE A 23 31.73 -10.31 -3.89
CA ILE A 23 30.46 -10.53 -4.59
C ILE A 23 30.69 -11.20 -5.95
N ARG A 24 29.64 -11.86 -6.43
CA ARG A 24 29.48 -12.26 -7.83
C ARG A 24 28.35 -11.41 -8.39
N ALA A 25 28.68 -10.53 -9.34
CA ALA A 25 27.70 -9.70 -10.03
C ALA A 25 27.40 -10.24 -11.42
N SER A 26 26.18 -10.06 -11.88
CA SER A 26 25.76 -10.40 -13.24
C SER A 26 25.06 -9.21 -13.88
N ILE A 27 25.57 -8.74 -15.02
CA ILE A 27 24.84 -7.85 -15.90
C ILE A 27 23.92 -8.73 -16.75
N ILE A 28 22.66 -8.42 -16.76
CA ILE A 28 21.62 -9.05 -17.57
C ILE A 28 21.13 -8.03 -18.58
N THR A 29 21.16 -8.35 -19.87
CA THR A 29 20.64 -7.47 -20.92
C THR A 29 19.72 -8.24 -21.87
N TYR A 30 18.72 -7.49 -22.38
CA TYR A 30 17.78 -7.93 -23.39
C TYR A 30 18.01 -7.07 -24.63
N THR A 31 18.45 -7.68 -25.74
CA THR A 31 18.90 -6.96 -26.93
C THR A 31 18.13 -7.38 -28.17
N LYS A 32 18.09 -6.51 -29.20
CA LYS A 32 17.53 -6.88 -30.52
C LYS A 32 18.43 -7.92 -31.17
N ALA A 33 17.90 -9.12 -31.42
CA ALA A 33 18.66 -10.20 -32.07
C ALA A 33 19.05 -9.86 -33.52
N SER A 34 18.22 -9.05 -34.21
CA SER A 34 18.48 -8.58 -35.59
C SER A 34 19.59 -7.53 -35.68
N SER A 35 20.00 -6.89 -34.56
CA SER A 35 21.06 -5.87 -34.52
C SER A 35 22.44 -6.51 -34.35
N VAL A 36 22.90 -7.31 -35.33
CA VAL A 36 24.13 -8.12 -35.24
C VAL A 36 25.39 -7.25 -35.06
N ASP A 37 25.47 -6.11 -35.74
CA ASP A 37 26.63 -5.19 -35.66
C ASP A 37 26.78 -4.49 -34.31
N ALA A 38 25.69 -4.42 -33.51
CA ALA A 38 25.69 -3.86 -32.19
C ALA A 38 25.82 -4.88 -31.07
N ASP A 39 25.87 -6.15 -31.41
CA ASP A 39 25.94 -7.23 -30.42
C ASP A 39 27.25 -7.15 -29.61
N ARG A 40 27.10 -7.05 -28.28
CA ARG A 40 28.25 -6.97 -27.37
C ARG A 40 28.61 -8.37 -26.89
N ASP A 41 29.74 -8.88 -27.35
CA ASP A 41 30.34 -10.13 -26.84
C ASP A 41 30.91 -9.97 -25.42
N SER A 42 31.16 -8.73 -25.00
CA SER A 42 31.72 -8.37 -23.69
C SER A 42 31.22 -7.02 -23.23
N LEU A 43 31.05 -6.86 -21.92
CA LEU A 43 30.65 -5.60 -21.27
C LEU A 43 31.64 -5.19 -20.17
N ILE A 44 31.65 -3.91 -19.84
CA ILE A 44 32.41 -3.34 -18.73
C ILE A 44 31.48 -3.10 -17.57
N LEU A 45 31.82 -3.64 -16.40
CA LEU A 45 31.19 -3.33 -15.12
C LEU A 45 32.11 -2.42 -14.32
N ILE A 46 31.59 -1.26 -13.92
CA ILE A 46 32.24 -0.34 -12.98
C ILE A 46 31.79 -0.75 -11.58
N TRP A 47 32.74 -0.99 -10.66
CA TRP A 47 32.43 -1.54 -9.33
C TRP A 47 32.02 -0.48 -8.29
N GLY A 48 32.29 0.80 -8.56
CA GLY A 48 31.99 1.89 -7.62
C GLY A 48 33.05 2.14 -6.58
N ASP A 49 34.16 1.37 -6.57
CA ASP A 49 35.34 1.53 -5.73
C ASP A 49 36.54 2.15 -6.49
N GLY A 50 36.28 2.67 -7.69
CA GLY A 50 37.31 3.22 -8.59
C GLY A 50 37.88 2.19 -9.56
N THR A 51 37.45 0.93 -9.50
CA THR A 51 37.91 -0.14 -10.40
C THR A 51 36.80 -0.55 -11.39
N PHE A 52 37.17 -1.28 -12.42
CA PHE A 52 36.27 -1.86 -13.41
C PHE A 52 36.79 -3.21 -13.91
N SER A 53 35.88 -4.00 -14.49
CA SER A 53 36.18 -5.27 -15.14
C SER A 53 35.49 -5.38 -16.49
N LYS A 54 36.19 -5.97 -17.49
CA LYS A 54 35.58 -6.32 -18.77
C LYS A 54 35.44 -7.84 -18.84
N VAL A 55 34.23 -8.34 -19.09
CA VAL A 55 33.90 -9.77 -19.10
C VAL A 55 33.08 -10.13 -20.32
N ALA A 56 33.39 -11.28 -20.89
CA ALA A 56 32.66 -11.85 -22.03
C ALA A 56 31.29 -12.41 -21.59
N ARG A 57 30.35 -12.41 -22.51
CA ARG A 57 29.05 -13.09 -22.36
C ARG A 57 29.27 -14.56 -22.05
N ASN A 58 28.57 -15.09 -21.06
CA ASN A 58 28.77 -16.45 -20.58
C ASN A 58 27.57 -17.38 -20.73
N ASN A 59 26.42 -16.91 -21.23
CA ASN A 59 25.30 -17.77 -21.54
C ASN A 59 25.22 -18.13 -23.04
N GLY A 60 24.48 -19.21 -23.38
CA GLY A 60 24.31 -19.67 -24.74
C GLY A 60 25.61 -20.00 -25.48
N GLY A 61 26.63 -20.47 -24.76
CA GLY A 61 27.96 -20.72 -25.36
C GLY A 61 28.68 -19.45 -25.80
N GLY A 62 28.39 -18.29 -25.17
CA GLY A 62 28.94 -16.98 -25.56
C GLY A 62 28.06 -16.20 -26.55
N ASN A 63 26.99 -16.81 -27.08
CA ASN A 63 26.15 -16.18 -28.11
C ASN A 63 24.85 -15.57 -27.55
N GLY A 64 24.56 -15.75 -26.25
CA GLY A 64 23.27 -15.42 -25.67
C GLY A 64 22.18 -16.43 -26.03
N VAL A 65 20.95 -16.21 -25.60
CA VAL A 65 19.80 -17.09 -25.83
C VAL A 65 18.63 -16.30 -26.41
N ILE A 66 18.07 -16.75 -27.53
CA ILE A 66 16.85 -16.15 -28.09
C ILE A 66 15.66 -16.59 -27.23
N ILE A 67 14.90 -15.64 -26.69
CA ILE A 67 13.77 -15.89 -25.80
C ILE A 67 12.42 -15.40 -26.33
N GLY A 68 12.42 -14.75 -27.49
CA GLY A 68 11.22 -14.23 -28.15
C GLY A 68 11.52 -13.68 -29.53
N PRO A 69 10.50 -13.19 -30.26
CA PRO A 69 10.70 -12.53 -31.53
C PRO A 69 11.67 -11.35 -31.39
N ASP A 70 12.80 -11.43 -32.10
CA ASP A 70 13.84 -10.39 -32.09
C ASP A 70 14.37 -9.98 -30.70
N ILE A 71 14.38 -10.92 -29.72
CA ILE A 71 14.89 -10.66 -28.37
C ILE A 71 15.91 -11.71 -27.98
N LYS A 72 17.12 -11.22 -27.68
CA LYS A 72 18.23 -12.02 -27.19
C LYS A 72 18.53 -11.67 -25.72
N TYR A 73 18.57 -12.70 -24.88
CA TYR A 73 18.90 -12.65 -23.46
C TYR A 73 20.38 -12.93 -23.27
N ASN A 74 21.07 -12.01 -22.60
CA ASN A 74 22.51 -12.08 -22.40
C ASN A 74 22.84 -11.97 -20.90
N ILE A 75 23.85 -12.74 -20.47
CA ILE A 75 24.39 -12.73 -19.10
C ILE A 75 25.90 -12.54 -19.16
N TYR A 76 26.41 -11.65 -18.31
CA TYR A 76 27.83 -11.39 -18.11
C TYR A 76 28.12 -11.44 -16.62
N THR A 77 28.86 -12.46 -16.15
CA THR A 77 29.08 -12.71 -14.72
C THR A 77 30.52 -12.40 -14.32
N PHE A 78 30.67 -11.69 -13.22
CA PHE A 78 31.93 -11.22 -12.68
C PHE A 78 32.06 -11.61 -11.21
N GLU A 79 33.30 -11.68 -10.70
CA GLU A 79 33.58 -11.74 -9.27
C GLU A 79 34.54 -10.60 -8.90
N HIS A 80 34.29 -9.96 -7.77
CA HIS A 80 35.08 -8.85 -7.28
C HIS A 80 35.20 -8.86 -5.76
N THR A 81 36.35 -8.41 -5.26
CA THR A 81 36.62 -8.25 -3.83
C THR A 81 36.84 -6.77 -3.53
N TYR A 82 35.98 -6.21 -2.71
CA TYR A 82 36.02 -4.81 -2.31
C TYR A 82 37.07 -4.55 -1.20
N PRO A 83 37.63 -3.34 -1.13
CA PRO A 83 38.66 -3.02 -0.16
C PRO A 83 38.12 -2.84 1.28
N SER A 84 36.83 -2.51 1.44
CA SER A 84 36.21 -2.25 2.74
C SER A 84 34.71 -2.40 2.71
N ARG A 85 34.06 -2.44 3.89
CA ARG A 85 32.62 -2.31 4.01
C ARG A 85 32.21 -0.86 3.80
N ALA A 86 31.43 -0.62 2.77
CA ALA A 86 30.83 0.67 2.44
C ALA A 86 29.59 0.44 1.59
N THR A 87 28.92 1.50 1.21
CA THR A 87 27.91 1.50 0.16
C THR A 87 28.57 1.74 -1.18
N TYR A 88 28.35 0.85 -2.13
CA TYR A 88 28.91 0.92 -3.47
C TYR A 88 27.80 0.94 -4.50
N THR A 89 28.03 1.62 -5.62
CA THR A 89 27.14 1.61 -6.80
C THR A 89 27.89 0.98 -7.96
N MET A 90 27.47 -0.23 -8.31
CA MET A 90 27.90 -0.89 -9.54
C MET A 90 27.13 -0.31 -10.72
N SER A 91 27.80 -0.11 -11.84
CA SER A 91 27.11 0.41 -13.03
C SER A 91 27.67 -0.12 -14.34
N MET A 92 26.84 -0.13 -15.36
CA MET A 92 27.18 -0.44 -16.73
C MET A 92 26.61 0.62 -17.65
N THR A 93 27.42 1.03 -18.64
CA THR A 93 27.02 2.00 -19.65
C THR A 93 27.28 1.42 -21.04
N ASP A 94 26.27 1.41 -21.88
CA ASP A 94 26.40 1.19 -23.32
C ASP A 94 26.17 2.54 -24.04
N PRO A 95 26.96 2.95 -25.00
CA PRO A 95 26.93 4.31 -25.56
C PRO A 95 25.60 4.74 -26.15
N ASN A 96 24.75 3.82 -26.54
CA ASN A 96 23.55 4.13 -27.33
C ASN A 96 22.29 3.37 -26.86
N ARG A 97 21.16 4.09 -26.82
CA ARG A 97 19.82 3.49 -26.74
C ARG A 97 19.30 3.19 -28.15
N ASN A 98 18.17 2.51 -28.25
CA ASN A 98 17.44 2.38 -29.52
C ASN A 98 17.01 3.74 -30.05
N SER A 99 17.05 3.88 -31.38
CA SER A 99 16.52 5.05 -32.07
C SER A 99 15.00 5.04 -32.06
N GLY A 100 14.39 6.22 -31.96
CA GLY A 100 12.94 6.39 -32.09
C GLY A 100 12.15 6.13 -30.80
N ILE A 101 12.77 6.09 -29.63
CA ILE A 101 12.08 6.04 -28.34
C ILE A 101 11.39 7.38 -28.12
N LEU A 102 10.07 7.39 -27.98
CA LEU A 102 9.25 8.58 -28.01
C LEU A 102 9.44 9.51 -26.80
N ASN A 103 9.80 8.96 -25.66
CA ASN A 103 9.89 9.70 -24.40
C ASN A 103 11.33 9.86 -23.86
N VAL A 104 12.34 9.60 -24.67
CA VAL A 104 13.76 9.78 -24.36
C VAL A 104 14.36 10.78 -25.33
N ASN A 105 14.65 12.00 -24.87
CA ASN A 105 15.32 13.07 -25.64
C ASN A 105 14.84 13.15 -27.11
N PRO A 106 13.53 13.23 -27.38
CA PRO A 106 13.01 13.20 -28.74
C PRO A 106 13.54 14.35 -29.59
N PRO A 107 13.87 14.12 -30.89
CA PRO A 107 13.72 12.87 -31.62
C PRO A 107 14.94 11.93 -31.55
N ASN A 108 16.01 12.27 -30.84
CA ASN A 108 17.34 11.68 -30.94
C ASN A 108 17.66 10.81 -29.70
N SER A 109 16.91 9.75 -29.48
CA SER A 109 17.11 8.82 -28.34
C SER A 109 18.42 8.02 -28.47
N GLU A 110 18.91 7.80 -29.67
CA GLU A 110 20.12 7.04 -29.99
C GLU A 110 21.43 7.69 -29.51
N ILE A 111 21.43 8.99 -29.25
CA ILE A 111 22.60 9.67 -28.69
C ILE A 111 22.68 9.59 -27.17
N ILE A 112 21.65 9.05 -26.53
CA ILE A 112 21.58 8.89 -25.07
C ILE A 112 22.13 7.53 -24.68
N PRO A 113 23.13 7.46 -23.78
CA PRO A 113 23.65 6.20 -23.29
C PRO A 113 22.55 5.35 -22.60
N PHE A 114 22.64 4.03 -22.78
CA PHE A 114 21.90 3.08 -21.96
C PHE A 114 22.72 2.84 -20.69
N TYR A 115 22.12 3.15 -19.54
CA TYR A 115 22.79 3.08 -18.24
C TYR A 115 21.93 2.33 -17.23
N ILE A 116 22.55 1.41 -16.51
CA ILE A 116 21.92 0.66 -15.41
C ILE A 116 22.87 0.64 -14.22
N GLU A 117 22.27 0.64 -13.02
CA GLU A 117 23.03 0.64 -11.77
C GLU A 117 22.38 -0.22 -10.69
N THR A 118 23.20 -0.67 -9.76
CA THR A 118 22.75 -1.30 -8.52
C THR A 118 23.61 -0.77 -7.38
N THR A 119 22.94 -0.19 -6.40
CA THR A 119 23.58 0.31 -5.16
C THR A 119 23.34 -0.70 -4.05
N PHE A 120 24.35 -1.04 -3.30
CA PHE A 120 24.25 -1.95 -2.17
C PHE A 120 25.23 -1.56 -1.06
N SER A 121 24.86 -1.92 0.17
CA SER A 121 25.73 -1.75 1.34
C SER A 121 26.26 -3.10 1.80
N PHE A 122 27.56 -3.20 2.01
CA PHE A 122 28.12 -4.38 2.67
C PHE A 122 27.68 -4.41 4.13
N LEU A 123 26.76 -5.31 4.44
CA LEU A 123 26.37 -5.57 5.82
C LEU A 123 27.50 -6.28 6.58
N ASN A 124 27.47 -6.17 7.90
CA ASN A 124 28.38 -6.97 8.73
C ASN A 124 27.89 -8.43 8.74
N ALA A 125 28.57 -9.29 8.00
CA ALA A 125 28.19 -10.69 7.85
C ALA A 125 28.05 -11.44 9.18
N THR A 126 28.86 -11.05 10.20
CA THR A 126 28.80 -11.63 11.54
C THR A 126 27.49 -11.32 12.25
N PHE A 127 26.95 -10.09 12.10
CA PHE A 127 25.77 -9.64 12.85
C PHE A 127 24.49 -9.60 12.00
N GLN A 128 24.58 -9.29 10.72
CA GLN A 128 23.45 -8.99 9.86
C GLN A 128 23.21 -10.02 8.75
N GLY A 129 24.15 -10.96 8.56
CA GLY A 129 24.12 -11.91 7.44
C GLY A 129 24.57 -11.29 6.12
N PHE A 130 24.70 -12.13 5.11
CA PHE A 130 24.95 -11.68 3.74
C PHE A 130 23.67 -11.10 3.13
N ASN A 131 23.84 -10.35 2.04
CA ASN A 131 22.77 -9.86 1.22
C ASN A 131 22.98 -10.24 -0.25
N ASN A 132 21.91 -10.66 -0.93
CA ASN A 132 21.88 -10.93 -2.34
C ASN A 132 20.81 -10.06 -3.00
N ALA A 133 21.10 -9.51 -4.17
CA ALA A 133 20.10 -8.73 -4.89
C ALA A 133 18.87 -9.60 -5.25
N PRO A 134 17.66 -9.04 -5.25
CA PRO A 134 16.48 -9.75 -5.69
C PRO A 134 16.61 -10.17 -7.16
N LYS A 135 16.14 -11.38 -7.50
CA LYS A 135 16.11 -11.92 -8.86
C LYS A 135 14.82 -11.51 -9.54
N LEU A 136 14.90 -10.95 -10.74
CA LEU A 136 13.75 -10.54 -11.51
C LEU A 136 13.35 -11.70 -12.44
N LEU A 137 12.25 -12.38 -12.11
CA LEU A 137 11.87 -13.65 -12.75
C LEU A 137 11.08 -13.46 -14.04
N GLN A 138 10.47 -12.29 -14.27
CA GLN A 138 9.71 -11.98 -15.48
C GLN A 138 10.56 -11.15 -16.46
N PRO A 139 10.86 -11.67 -17.67
CA PRO A 139 11.52 -10.89 -18.71
C PRO A 139 10.67 -9.72 -19.22
N PRO A 140 11.26 -8.56 -19.57
CA PRO A 140 10.55 -7.38 -20.07
C PRO A 140 10.32 -7.46 -21.59
N ILE A 141 9.50 -8.41 -22.04
CA ILE A 141 9.31 -8.74 -23.47
C ILE A 141 7.89 -8.53 -23.98
N ASP A 142 7.00 -8.03 -23.14
CA ASP A 142 5.59 -7.88 -23.48
C ASP A 142 5.35 -6.69 -24.40
N VAL A 143 4.32 -6.82 -25.25
CA VAL A 143 3.90 -5.82 -26.24
C VAL A 143 2.51 -5.34 -25.89
N GLY A 144 2.23 -4.04 -26.09
CA GLY A 144 0.91 -3.44 -25.89
C GLY A 144 0.31 -2.91 -27.19
N CYS A 145 -0.99 -2.64 -27.16
CA CYS A 145 -1.73 -2.01 -28.23
C CYS A 145 -2.29 -0.65 -27.80
N VAL A 146 -2.40 0.28 -28.76
CA VAL A 146 -3.07 1.55 -28.55
C VAL A 146 -4.51 1.32 -28.08
N GLY A 147 -4.90 2.00 -27.00
CA GLY A 147 -6.24 1.91 -26.41
C GLY A 147 -6.52 0.63 -25.63
N GLN A 148 -5.53 -0.26 -25.45
CA GLN A 148 -5.66 -1.48 -24.67
C GLN A 148 -4.76 -1.42 -23.43
N ARG A 149 -5.23 -2.01 -22.35
CA ARG A 149 -4.46 -2.10 -21.09
C ARG A 149 -3.19 -2.92 -21.31
N PHE A 150 -2.05 -2.35 -20.95
CA PHE A 150 -0.77 -3.02 -20.88
C PHE A 150 -0.43 -3.32 -19.43
N THR A 151 0.01 -4.53 -19.13
CA THR A 151 0.44 -4.94 -17.79
C THR A 151 1.82 -5.57 -17.85
N HIS A 152 2.64 -5.27 -16.83
CA HIS A 152 3.94 -5.90 -16.62
C HIS A 152 4.22 -5.99 -15.11
N ASN A 153 5.02 -6.96 -14.69
CA ASN A 153 5.53 -7.06 -13.35
C ASN A 153 6.92 -7.71 -13.41
N PRO A 154 7.98 -7.13 -12.85
CA PRO A 154 9.32 -7.71 -12.89
C PRO A 154 9.41 -9.04 -12.12
N ASN A 155 8.45 -9.36 -11.25
CA ASN A 155 8.41 -10.56 -10.41
C ASN A 155 9.69 -10.74 -9.62
N ALA A 156 10.05 -9.71 -8.84
CA ALA A 156 11.23 -9.76 -8.02
C ALA A 156 11.06 -10.75 -6.87
N PHE A 157 12.04 -11.61 -6.71
CA PHE A 157 12.11 -12.60 -5.63
C PHE A 157 13.40 -12.43 -4.85
N ASP A 158 13.26 -12.12 -3.58
CA ASP A 158 14.38 -12.00 -2.64
C ASP A 158 14.58 -13.31 -1.87
N ILE A 159 15.79 -13.90 -2.00
CA ILE A 159 16.13 -15.16 -1.35
C ILE A 159 16.43 -14.97 0.15
N ASP A 160 16.82 -13.77 0.55
CA ASP A 160 17.15 -13.44 1.93
C ASP A 160 15.92 -13.09 2.76
N GLY A 161 14.76 -12.90 2.11
CA GLY A 161 13.48 -12.60 2.74
C GLY A 161 13.40 -11.16 3.23
N ASP A 162 14.11 -10.27 2.56
CA ASP A 162 14.03 -8.83 2.79
C ASP A 162 12.82 -8.24 2.07
N SER A 163 12.29 -7.13 2.57
CA SER A 163 11.12 -6.51 1.96
C SER A 163 11.48 -5.68 0.75
N LEU A 164 10.68 -5.80 -0.32
CA LEU A 164 10.88 -5.10 -1.57
C LEU A 164 9.87 -3.96 -1.75
N VAL A 165 10.36 -2.83 -2.26
CA VAL A 165 9.56 -1.66 -2.62
C VAL A 165 9.87 -1.26 -4.05
N TYR A 166 8.82 -1.03 -4.86
CA TYR A 166 8.92 -0.70 -6.27
C TYR A 166 8.58 0.77 -6.51
N GLU A 167 9.36 1.41 -7.39
CA GLU A 167 9.20 2.82 -7.73
C GLU A 167 9.48 3.05 -9.23
N LEU A 168 8.65 3.87 -9.89
CA LEU A 168 8.98 4.43 -11.21
C LEU A 168 9.97 5.58 -11.04
N VAL A 169 11.08 5.51 -11.75
CA VAL A 169 12.12 6.56 -11.70
C VAL A 169 12.47 7.05 -13.10
N ILE A 170 13.00 8.25 -13.17
CA ILE A 170 13.54 8.78 -14.42
C ILE A 170 14.79 7.96 -14.80
N PRO A 171 14.89 7.42 -16.03
CA PRO A 171 16.05 6.69 -16.48
C PRO A 171 17.31 7.55 -16.41
N GLN A 172 18.45 6.92 -16.19
CA GLN A 172 19.74 7.62 -16.17
C GLN A 172 20.53 7.38 -17.45
N GLN A 173 21.48 8.26 -17.72
CA GLN A 173 22.47 8.16 -18.79
C GLN A 173 23.91 8.03 -18.27
N GLY A 174 24.09 8.10 -16.96
CA GLY A 174 25.37 8.00 -16.23
C GLY A 174 25.12 8.21 -14.75
N VAL A 175 26.15 8.02 -13.94
CA VAL A 175 26.10 8.18 -12.48
C VAL A 175 25.51 9.53 -12.08
N GLY A 176 24.37 9.54 -11.41
CA GLY A 176 23.68 10.76 -10.96
C GLY A 176 23.21 11.69 -12.10
N SER A 177 23.22 11.21 -13.35
CA SER A 177 22.82 12.01 -14.51
C SER A 177 21.56 11.40 -15.14
N VAL A 178 20.44 12.08 -14.97
CA VAL A 178 19.17 11.67 -15.58
C VAL A 178 19.15 11.92 -17.09
N VAL A 179 18.31 11.17 -17.81
CA VAL A 179 18.08 11.36 -19.24
C VAL A 179 17.46 12.75 -19.48
N PRO A 180 18.06 13.58 -20.31
CA PRO A 180 17.52 14.92 -20.61
C PRO A 180 16.18 14.80 -21.38
N ASN A 181 15.30 15.77 -21.16
CA ASN A 181 14.00 15.85 -21.82
C ASN A 181 13.18 14.54 -21.74
N TYR A 182 13.34 13.80 -20.64
CA TYR A 182 12.53 12.61 -20.37
C TYR A 182 11.17 13.06 -19.83
N ILE A 183 10.13 12.45 -20.37
CA ILE A 183 8.77 12.54 -19.83
C ILE A 183 8.20 11.13 -19.68
N PHE A 184 7.30 10.93 -18.74
CA PHE A 184 6.67 9.62 -18.59
C PHE A 184 5.81 9.27 -19.80
N PRO A 185 5.67 7.97 -20.14
CA PRO A 185 4.98 7.52 -21.36
C PRO A 185 3.59 8.09 -21.57
N GLU A 186 2.80 8.20 -20.51
CA GLU A 186 1.43 8.72 -20.54
C GLU A 186 1.37 10.23 -20.88
N GLN A 187 2.46 10.95 -20.65
CA GLN A 187 2.57 12.39 -20.93
C GLN A 187 2.85 12.71 -22.42
N ILE A 188 3.22 11.71 -23.24
CA ILE A 188 3.49 11.91 -24.67
C ILE A 188 2.24 12.31 -25.46
N LEU A 189 1.10 11.74 -25.11
CA LEU A 189 -0.21 12.10 -25.65
C LEU A 189 -1.25 11.94 -24.53
N PRO A 190 -1.37 12.94 -23.66
CA PRO A 190 -2.27 12.88 -22.51
C PRO A 190 -3.73 12.66 -22.92
N GLY A 191 -4.55 12.16 -22.01
CA GLY A 191 -5.98 11.97 -22.21
C GLY A 191 -6.60 10.97 -21.25
N ALA A 192 -7.92 10.88 -21.24
CA ALA A 192 -8.68 10.01 -20.38
C ALA A 192 -8.18 8.56 -20.48
N ASN A 193 -8.09 7.88 -19.34
CA ASN A 193 -7.65 6.50 -19.18
C ASN A 193 -6.21 6.21 -19.66
N ASN A 194 -5.40 7.23 -19.95
CA ASN A 194 -3.99 7.08 -20.29
C ASN A 194 -3.15 7.28 -19.01
N LEU A 195 -3.23 6.34 -18.08
CA LEU A 195 -2.54 6.40 -16.78
C LEU A 195 -1.54 5.27 -16.64
N LEU A 196 -0.29 5.62 -16.32
CA LEU A 196 0.76 4.67 -15.97
C LEU A 196 0.92 4.62 -14.46
N THR A 197 0.67 3.45 -13.87
CA THR A 197 0.77 3.22 -12.42
C THR A 197 1.68 2.05 -12.09
N LEU A 198 2.31 2.11 -10.93
CA LEU A 198 3.11 1.02 -10.37
C LEU A 198 2.69 0.80 -8.92
N ASP A 199 2.26 -0.41 -8.59
CA ASP A 199 2.01 -0.77 -7.20
C ASP A 199 3.36 -0.97 -6.47
N SER A 200 3.58 -0.18 -5.43
CA SER A 200 4.84 -0.17 -4.68
C SER A 200 5.12 -1.45 -3.88
N LYS A 201 4.11 -2.31 -3.65
CA LYS A 201 4.23 -3.54 -2.88
C LYS A 201 4.28 -4.79 -3.77
N THR A 202 3.49 -4.81 -4.85
CA THR A 202 3.40 -5.97 -5.74
C THR A 202 4.33 -5.87 -6.94
N GLY A 203 4.70 -4.65 -7.36
CA GLY A 203 5.44 -4.41 -8.59
C GLY A 203 4.58 -4.47 -9.85
N ASP A 204 3.25 -4.51 -9.71
CA ASP A 204 2.33 -4.49 -10.84
C ASP A 204 2.37 -3.13 -11.54
N LEU A 205 2.93 -3.11 -12.73
CA LEU A 205 2.93 -1.97 -13.63
C LEU A 205 1.72 -2.07 -14.55
N VAL A 206 0.89 -1.04 -14.54
CA VAL A 206 -0.30 -0.94 -15.40
C VAL A 206 -0.25 0.34 -16.19
N TRP A 207 -0.33 0.25 -17.51
CA TRP A 207 -0.60 1.37 -18.39
C TRP A 207 -1.98 1.17 -19.01
N ASP A 208 -2.96 1.93 -18.55
CA ASP A 208 -4.36 1.57 -18.76
C ASP A 208 -4.76 1.65 -20.24
N ALA A 209 -4.52 2.76 -20.92
CA ALA A 209 -4.85 2.90 -22.33
C ALA A 209 -3.82 3.77 -23.07
N PRO A 210 -2.65 3.23 -23.46
CA PRO A 210 -1.65 3.96 -24.21
C PRO A 210 -2.26 4.52 -25.52
N ARG A 211 -2.05 5.79 -25.81
CA ARG A 211 -2.76 6.47 -26.92
C ARG A 211 -1.97 6.61 -28.20
N LYS A 212 -0.67 6.38 -28.17
CA LYS A 212 0.21 6.53 -29.33
C LYS A 212 1.09 5.31 -29.51
N ALA A 213 1.15 4.77 -30.71
CA ALA A 213 2.07 3.67 -31.04
C ALA A 213 3.51 4.17 -31.07
N GLY A 214 4.44 3.34 -30.60
CA GLY A 214 5.88 3.60 -30.59
C GLY A 214 6.63 2.79 -29.52
N GLU A 215 7.94 2.98 -29.46
CA GLU A 215 8.78 2.48 -28.39
C GLU A 215 8.85 3.51 -27.27
N TYR A 216 8.67 3.08 -26.03
CA TYR A 216 8.75 3.92 -24.84
C TYR A 216 9.77 3.32 -23.86
N ASN A 217 10.43 4.16 -23.09
CA ASN A 217 11.36 3.72 -22.06
C ASN A 217 10.81 4.05 -20.67
N ILE A 218 10.96 3.12 -19.75
CA ILE A 218 10.71 3.33 -18.32
C ILE A 218 11.87 2.74 -17.51
N ALA A 219 12.02 3.21 -16.29
CA ALA A 219 12.94 2.63 -15.32
C ALA A 219 12.21 2.30 -14.02
N LEU A 220 12.39 1.06 -13.56
CA LEU A 220 11.86 0.56 -12.30
C LEU A 220 13.01 0.45 -11.31
N ARG A 221 12.90 1.15 -10.17
CA ARG A 221 13.77 0.93 -9.02
C ARG A 221 13.12 -0.09 -8.10
N ILE A 222 13.88 -1.12 -7.72
CA ILE A 222 13.49 -2.11 -6.72
C ILE A 222 14.43 -1.93 -5.54
N SER A 223 13.87 -1.44 -4.42
CA SER A 223 14.60 -1.15 -3.19
C SER A 223 14.37 -2.26 -2.17
N GLU A 224 15.41 -2.70 -1.51
CA GLU A 224 15.46 -3.81 -0.59
C GLU A 224 15.70 -3.31 0.84
N TYR A 225 14.87 -3.75 1.78
CA TYR A 225 14.91 -3.31 3.16
C TYR A 225 15.01 -4.49 4.13
N ARG A 226 16.01 -4.44 5.02
CA ARG A 226 16.15 -5.37 6.15
C ARG A 226 15.86 -4.63 7.45
N SER A 227 14.84 -5.11 8.17
CA SER A 227 14.38 -4.46 9.41
C SER A 227 14.07 -2.96 9.25
N GLY A 228 13.53 -2.56 8.09
CA GLY A 228 13.16 -1.17 7.78
C GLY A 228 14.33 -0.29 7.31
N VAL A 229 15.54 -0.82 7.21
CA VAL A 229 16.73 -0.11 6.71
C VAL A 229 16.97 -0.47 5.25
N LEU A 230 17.14 0.53 4.40
CA LEU A 230 17.51 0.34 2.99
C LEU A 230 18.93 -0.26 2.92
N ILE A 231 19.06 -1.43 2.29
CA ILE A 231 20.33 -2.14 2.17
C ILE A 231 20.82 -2.28 0.73
N SER A 232 19.88 -2.28 -0.22
CA SER A 232 20.19 -2.40 -1.64
C SER A 232 19.11 -1.77 -2.49
N SER A 233 19.45 -1.31 -3.68
CA SER A 233 18.48 -0.94 -4.72
C SER A 233 19.07 -1.25 -6.10
N LEU A 234 18.26 -1.86 -6.96
CA LEU A 234 18.61 -2.10 -8.36
C LEU A 234 17.66 -1.34 -9.29
N VAL A 235 18.14 -0.96 -10.45
CA VAL A 235 17.32 -0.33 -11.48
C VAL A 235 17.23 -1.26 -12.69
N ARG A 236 15.98 -1.61 -13.08
CA ARG A 236 15.67 -2.20 -14.37
C ARG A 236 15.25 -1.07 -15.32
N ASP A 237 16.07 -0.80 -16.31
CA ASP A 237 15.73 0.07 -17.44
C ASP A 237 15.16 -0.79 -18.56
N MET A 238 13.95 -0.46 -19.07
CA MET A 238 13.27 -1.29 -20.05
C MET A 238 12.44 -0.50 -21.04
N GLN A 239 12.25 -1.08 -22.23
CA GLN A 239 11.39 -0.52 -23.27
C GLN A 239 10.04 -1.24 -23.32
N ILE A 240 8.99 -0.48 -23.55
CA ILE A 240 7.64 -0.94 -23.84
C ILE A 240 7.36 -0.63 -25.31
N LEU A 241 6.92 -1.63 -26.06
CA LEU A 241 6.49 -1.46 -27.44
C LEU A 241 4.96 -1.41 -27.50
N ILE A 242 4.41 -0.27 -27.95
CA ILE A 242 2.98 -0.10 -28.19
C ILE A 242 2.76 -0.08 -29.70
N GLN A 243 1.89 -0.94 -30.18
CA GLN A 243 1.57 -1.09 -31.61
C GLN A 243 0.12 -0.65 -31.90
N VAL A 244 -0.18 -0.43 -33.18
CA VAL A 244 -1.57 -0.31 -33.63
C VAL A 244 -2.03 -1.73 -33.99
N CYS A 245 -3.01 -2.24 -33.29
CA CYS A 245 -3.59 -3.54 -33.55
C CYS A 245 -5.10 -3.55 -33.24
N ASP A 246 -5.82 -4.44 -33.91
CA ASP A 246 -7.24 -4.71 -33.68
C ASP A 246 -7.36 -5.98 -32.83
N ASN A 247 -6.83 -5.90 -31.61
CA ASN A 247 -6.75 -7.01 -30.67
C ASN A 247 -6.97 -6.50 -29.24
N ARG A 248 -7.60 -7.30 -28.39
CA ARG A 248 -7.81 -7.04 -26.97
C ARG A 248 -7.04 -8.06 -26.15
N PRO A 249 -6.36 -7.66 -25.07
CA PRO A 249 -5.63 -8.62 -24.24
C PRO A 249 -6.58 -9.66 -23.61
N PRO A 250 -6.12 -10.90 -23.45
CA PRO A 250 -6.84 -11.89 -22.66
C PRO A 250 -7.01 -11.39 -21.22
N LYS A 251 -7.85 -12.07 -20.43
CA LYS A 251 -8.08 -11.74 -19.02
C LYS A 251 -7.83 -12.94 -18.13
N VAL A 252 -6.93 -12.77 -17.16
CA VAL A 252 -6.65 -13.77 -16.14
C VAL A 252 -7.56 -13.56 -14.93
N GLN A 253 -8.21 -14.63 -14.49
CA GLN A 253 -9.06 -14.65 -13.29
C GLN A 253 -8.54 -15.68 -12.29
N THR A 254 -8.25 -15.23 -11.08
CA THR A 254 -7.81 -16.06 -9.95
C THR A 254 -7.94 -15.24 -8.65
N ILE A 255 -7.55 -15.83 -7.52
CA ILE A 255 -7.46 -15.14 -6.23
C ILE A 255 -6.35 -14.07 -6.24
N GLU A 256 -6.37 -13.15 -5.28
CA GLU A 256 -5.34 -12.10 -5.15
C GLU A 256 -4.32 -12.41 -4.06
N GLU A 257 -4.81 -12.88 -2.92
CA GLU A 257 -3.95 -13.16 -1.76
C GLU A 257 -4.46 -14.39 -1.01
N VAL A 258 -3.52 -15.16 -0.47
CA VAL A 258 -3.83 -16.32 0.35
C VAL A 258 -2.69 -16.60 1.34
N CYS A 259 -3.05 -17.09 2.53
CA CYS A 259 -2.10 -17.51 3.54
C CYS A 259 -2.23 -19.00 3.79
N ILE A 260 -1.11 -19.69 3.90
CA ILE A 260 -1.07 -21.14 4.10
C ILE A 260 -0.08 -21.52 5.19
N VAL A 261 -0.41 -22.56 5.93
CA VAL A 261 0.49 -23.16 6.90
C VAL A 261 1.47 -24.12 6.21
N ALA A 262 2.75 -24.03 6.54
CA ALA A 262 3.77 -24.95 6.02
C ALA A 262 3.38 -26.41 6.28
N GLY A 263 3.57 -27.26 5.28
CA GLY A 263 3.14 -28.66 5.28
C GLY A 263 1.72 -28.90 4.75
N GLN A 264 0.88 -27.88 4.64
CA GLN A 264 -0.44 -27.96 4.01
C GLN A 264 -0.35 -27.73 2.50
N THR A 265 -1.28 -28.32 1.74
CA THR A 265 -1.35 -28.16 0.30
C THR A 265 -2.32 -27.05 -0.05
N LEU A 266 -1.82 -25.99 -0.72
CA LEU A 266 -2.62 -24.95 -1.34
C LEU A 266 -2.95 -25.37 -2.76
N THR A 267 -4.24 -25.33 -3.13
CA THR A 267 -4.69 -25.57 -4.50
C THR A 267 -5.77 -24.57 -4.88
N PHE A 268 -5.61 -23.91 -6.04
CA PHE A 268 -6.64 -23.04 -6.60
C PHE A 268 -6.62 -23.04 -8.13
N GLY A 269 -7.77 -22.69 -8.70
CA GLY A 269 -7.93 -22.56 -10.13
C GLY A 269 -7.49 -21.21 -10.67
N VAL A 270 -6.98 -21.20 -11.90
CA VAL A 270 -6.66 -20.02 -12.68
C VAL A 270 -7.34 -20.17 -14.04
N ALA A 271 -8.10 -19.20 -14.45
CA ALA A 271 -8.78 -19.21 -15.74
C ALA A 271 -8.29 -18.04 -16.60
N ALA A 272 -8.12 -18.27 -17.88
CA ALA A 272 -7.84 -17.23 -18.88
C ALA A 272 -8.93 -17.22 -19.93
N THR A 273 -9.57 -16.07 -20.12
CA THR A 273 -10.58 -15.82 -21.15
C THR A 273 -10.03 -14.84 -22.17
N ASP A 274 -10.64 -14.77 -23.34
CA ASP A 274 -10.26 -13.81 -24.38
C ASP A 274 -11.51 -13.03 -24.82
N PRO A 275 -11.50 -11.69 -24.78
CA PRO A 275 -12.62 -10.88 -25.24
C PRO A 275 -12.92 -11.01 -26.74
N ASP A 276 -11.93 -11.45 -27.55
CA ASP A 276 -12.07 -11.68 -28.99
C ASP A 276 -12.62 -13.08 -29.30
N GLY A 277 -12.91 -13.85 -28.25
CA GLY A 277 -13.59 -15.15 -28.34
C GLY A 277 -12.72 -16.28 -28.85
N SER A 278 -13.35 -17.31 -29.44
CA SER A 278 -12.67 -18.53 -29.89
C SER A 278 -11.87 -18.38 -31.20
N SER A 279 -11.87 -17.19 -31.81
CA SER A 279 -11.07 -16.89 -33.00
C SER A 279 -9.57 -16.88 -32.70
N GLN A 280 -9.23 -16.63 -31.46
CA GLN A 280 -7.85 -16.67 -30.99
C GLN A 280 -7.67 -17.74 -29.92
N LYS A 281 -6.44 -18.21 -29.78
CA LYS A 281 -6.04 -19.18 -28.76
C LYS A 281 -5.20 -18.48 -27.70
N VAL A 282 -5.31 -18.94 -26.47
CA VAL A 282 -4.60 -18.37 -25.31
C VAL A 282 -3.63 -19.39 -24.74
N LYS A 283 -2.44 -18.95 -24.39
CA LYS A 283 -1.46 -19.72 -23.62
C LYS A 283 -1.38 -19.13 -22.21
N LEU A 284 -1.61 -19.97 -21.21
CA LEU A 284 -1.53 -19.60 -19.80
C LEU A 284 -0.27 -20.17 -19.18
N THR A 285 0.49 -19.35 -18.45
CA THR A 285 1.75 -19.73 -17.80
C THR A 285 1.82 -19.16 -16.40
N ALA A 286 2.72 -19.68 -15.55
CA ALA A 286 2.97 -19.18 -14.22
C ALA A 286 4.47 -19.08 -13.94
N LEU A 287 4.87 -17.99 -13.25
CA LEU A 287 6.24 -17.76 -12.79
C LEU A 287 6.18 -17.17 -11.37
N GLY A 288 7.20 -17.39 -10.57
CA GLY A 288 7.29 -16.78 -9.25
C GLY A 288 8.13 -17.54 -8.26
N GLY A 289 8.29 -16.96 -7.08
CA GLY A 289 9.08 -17.51 -5.97
C GLY A 289 8.80 -18.98 -5.68
N PRO A 290 7.53 -19.44 -5.57
CA PRO A 290 7.20 -20.83 -5.29
C PRO A 290 7.76 -21.88 -6.29
N PHE A 291 8.07 -21.49 -7.53
CA PHE A 291 8.66 -22.40 -8.53
C PHE A 291 10.18 -22.47 -8.46
N VAL A 292 10.83 -21.50 -7.78
CA VAL A 292 12.31 -21.39 -7.73
C VAL A 292 12.90 -21.64 -6.33
N VAL A 293 12.08 -21.86 -5.30
CA VAL A 293 12.53 -22.29 -3.97
C VAL A 293 13.35 -23.58 -4.06
N GLU A 294 14.25 -23.80 -3.11
CA GLU A 294 15.16 -24.96 -3.12
C GLU A 294 14.40 -26.29 -2.98
N THR A 295 13.42 -26.33 -2.09
CA THR A 295 12.62 -27.53 -1.74
C THR A 295 11.13 -27.24 -1.80
N GLY A 296 10.29 -28.25 -1.98
CA GLY A 296 8.84 -28.09 -1.98
C GLY A 296 8.33 -27.15 -3.07
N LYS A 297 8.83 -27.26 -4.32
CA LYS A 297 8.44 -26.39 -5.44
C LYS A 297 6.97 -26.54 -5.79
N ALA A 298 6.35 -25.42 -6.15
CA ALA A 298 5.01 -25.38 -6.72
C ALA A 298 4.94 -26.04 -8.11
N THR A 299 3.73 -26.44 -8.47
CA THR A 299 3.38 -26.92 -9.81
C THR A 299 2.22 -26.11 -10.36
N PHE A 300 2.19 -25.94 -11.66
CA PHE A 300 1.05 -25.37 -12.36
C PHE A 300 0.65 -26.32 -13.49
N ASN A 301 -0.47 -26.99 -13.28
CA ASN A 301 -0.99 -27.95 -14.24
C ASN A 301 -1.89 -27.24 -15.26
N VAL A 302 -1.36 -27.01 -16.44
CA VAL A 302 -2.02 -26.32 -17.57
C VAL A 302 -1.43 -26.85 -18.87
N SER A 303 -2.18 -26.74 -19.97
CA SER A 303 -1.63 -27.07 -21.31
C SER A 303 -0.45 -26.15 -21.64
N PRO A 304 0.68 -26.70 -22.13
CA PRO A 304 1.83 -25.88 -22.52
C PRO A 304 1.61 -25.17 -23.86
N ASN A 305 0.54 -25.49 -24.58
CA ASN A 305 0.22 -25.01 -25.93
C ASN A 305 -0.80 -23.85 -25.84
N PHE A 306 -1.01 -23.20 -26.99
CA PHE A 306 -2.13 -22.30 -27.20
C PHE A 306 -3.43 -23.09 -27.33
N GLU A 307 -4.41 -22.81 -26.48
CA GLU A 307 -5.71 -23.50 -26.44
C GLU A 307 -6.86 -22.54 -26.67
N THR A 308 -8.02 -23.06 -27.05
CA THR A 308 -9.23 -22.24 -27.17
C THR A 308 -9.72 -21.78 -25.79
N PRO A 309 -9.95 -20.48 -25.58
CA PRO A 309 -10.45 -19.97 -24.30
C PRO A 309 -11.88 -20.45 -23.99
N PRO A 310 -12.26 -20.65 -22.71
CA PRO A 310 -11.46 -20.42 -21.51
C PRO A 310 -10.39 -21.49 -21.28
N VAL A 311 -9.15 -21.05 -21.02
CA VAL A 311 -8.05 -21.94 -20.66
C VAL A 311 -7.97 -22.01 -19.12
N ASN A 312 -8.05 -23.24 -18.60
CA ASN A 312 -8.02 -23.45 -17.15
C ASN A 312 -6.73 -24.16 -16.73
N GLY A 313 -6.11 -23.65 -15.68
CA GLY A 313 -4.97 -24.25 -15.02
C GLY A 313 -5.23 -24.43 -13.53
N THR A 314 -4.48 -25.33 -12.92
CA THR A 314 -4.53 -25.56 -11.48
C THR A 314 -3.15 -25.33 -10.89
N PHE A 315 -3.03 -24.35 -10.01
CA PHE A 315 -1.86 -24.14 -9.18
C PHE A 315 -1.93 -25.05 -7.96
N SER A 316 -0.82 -25.71 -7.64
CA SER A 316 -0.69 -26.52 -6.43
C SER A 316 0.69 -26.32 -5.81
N TRP A 317 0.71 -26.06 -4.51
CA TRP A 317 1.93 -25.86 -3.74
C TRP A 317 1.80 -26.43 -2.32
N THR A 318 2.76 -27.24 -1.92
CA THR A 318 2.91 -27.73 -0.54
C THR A 318 4.23 -27.19 -0.01
N PRO A 319 4.24 -25.93 0.51
CA PRO A 319 5.46 -25.35 1.05
C PRO A 319 5.92 -26.15 2.26
N ASP A 320 7.20 -26.50 2.31
CA ASP A 320 7.80 -27.08 3.51
C ASP A 320 8.23 -25.99 4.52
N CYS A 321 8.79 -26.41 5.65
CA CYS A 321 9.21 -25.49 6.71
C CYS A 321 10.36 -24.55 6.30
N ASN A 322 11.08 -24.82 5.21
CA ASN A 322 12.11 -23.91 4.69
C ASN A 322 11.50 -22.71 3.93
N ALA A 323 10.25 -22.82 3.52
CA ALA A 323 9.52 -21.75 2.83
C ALA A 323 8.86 -20.74 3.80
N ILE A 324 8.95 -20.95 5.13
CA ILE A 324 8.45 -20.00 6.12
C ILE A 324 9.18 -18.67 5.95
N ASN A 325 8.43 -17.58 5.69
CA ASN A 325 9.01 -16.27 5.42
C ASN A 325 8.13 -15.14 5.98
N LYS A 326 8.77 -14.03 6.39
CA LYS A 326 8.08 -12.82 6.78
C LYS A 326 7.36 -12.18 5.60
N GLU A 327 8.01 -12.19 4.42
CA GLU A 327 7.48 -11.59 3.20
C GLU A 327 6.62 -12.58 2.41
N TYR A 328 5.76 -12.05 1.54
CA TYR A 328 4.93 -12.85 0.64
C TYR A 328 5.73 -13.40 -0.53
N TYR A 329 5.41 -14.59 -0.95
CA TYR A 329 5.80 -15.12 -2.26
C TYR A 329 4.84 -14.58 -3.32
N SER A 330 5.37 -14.01 -4.38
CA SER A 330 4.59 -13.60 -5.54
C SER A 330 4.58 -14.68 -6.61
N VAL A 331 3.39 -14.95 -7.16
CA VAL A 331 3.20 -15.78 -8.35
C VAL A 331 2.48 -14.94 -9.39
N ILE A 332 3.05 -14.81 -10.56
CA ILE A 332 2.43 -14.17 -11.71
C ILE A 332 1.85 -15.22 -12.63
N PHE A 333 0.55 -15.16 -12.85
CA PHE A 333 -0.12 -15.90 -13.90
C PHE A 333 -0.25 -14.99 -15.11
N LYS A 334 0.28 -15.46 -16.25
CA LYS A 334 0.32 -14.71 -17.50
C LYS A 334 -0.44 -15.45 -18.57
N ALA A 335 -1.43 -14.80 -19.16
CA ALA A 335 -2.11 -15.25 -20.37
C ALA A 335 -1.60 -14.44 -21.55
N VAL A 336 -1.35 -15.11 -22.66
CA VAL A 336 -0.94 -14.48 -23.94
C VAL A 336 -1.81 -15.07 -25.04
N ASP A 337 -2.40 -14.22 -25.89
CA ASP A 337 -3.10 -14.66 -27.09
C ASP A 337 -2.16 -14.95 -28.26
N ASN A 338 -2.67 -15.55 -29.33
CA ASN A 338 -1.94 -15.86 -30.56
C ASN A 338 -2.43 -15.02 -31.76
N TYR A 339 -2.79 -13.74 -31.51
CA TYR A 339 -3.31 -12.85 -32.56
C TYR A 339 -2.40 -12.80 -33.80
N SER A 340 -1.08 -12.70 -33.59
CA SER A 340 -0.09 -12.90 -34.66
C SER A 340 1.20 -13.48 -34.07
N ASP A 341 2.11 -13.97 -34.93
CA ASP A 341 3.40 -14.51 -34.50
C ASP A 341 4.28 -13.50 -33.73
N THR A 342 3.96 -12.21 -33.83
CA THR A 342 4.75 -11.09 -33.25
C THR A 342 3.98 -10.15 -32.35
N THR A 343 2.66 -10.25 -32.28
CA THR A 343 1.80 -9.23 -31.64
C THR A 343 0.73 -9.80 -30.70
N GLY A 344 0.97 -10.97 -30.11
CA GLY A 344 0.13 -11.50 -29.03
C GLY A 344 0.16 -10.56 -27.83
N LEU A 345 -1.02 -10.19 -27.32
CA LEU A 345 -1.15 -9.38 -26.12
C LEU A 345 -1.14 -10.25 -24.87
N ALA A 346 -0.70 -9.65 -23.77
CA ALA A 346 -0.61 -10.35 -22.49
C ALA A 346 -1.43 -9.65 -21.42
N ASP A 347 -2.03 -10.44 -20.52
CA ASP A 347 -2.52 -9.99 -19.22
C ASP A 347 -1.81 -10.76 -18.11
N LEU A 348 -1.48 -10.07 -17.03
CA LEU A 348 -0.80 -10.62 -15.87
C LEU A 348 -1.67 -10.41 -14.63
N LYS A 349 -1.78 -11.45 -13.81
CA LYS A 349 -2.39 -11.38 -12.49
C LYS A 349 -1.40 -11.88 -11.44
N THR A 350 -1.06 -11.02 -10.50
CA THR A 350 -0.20 -11.34 -9.36
C THR A 350 -1.03 -11.93 -8.23
N VAL A 351 -0.59 -13.09 -7.72
CA VAL A 351 -1.13 -13.72 -6.51
C VAL A 351 -0.05 -13.69 -5.43
N ARG A 352 -0.39 -13.19 -4.26
CA ARG A 352 0.49 -13.14 -3.08
C ARG A 352 0.20 -14.30 -2.15
N ILE A 353 1.23 -15.08 -1.81
CA ILE A 353 1.10 -16.26 -0.95
C ILE A 353 1.97 -16.07 0.28
N LYS A 354 1.36 -16.05 1.47
CA LYS A 354 2.05 -16.02 2.76
C LYS A 354 2.21 -17.44 3.28
N VAL A 355 3.44 -17.85 3.59
CA VAL A 355 3.71 -19.15 4.23
C VAL A 355 4.01 -18.92 5.70
N VAL A 356 3.20 -19.51 6.56
CA VAL A 356 3.30 -19.39 8.02
C VAL A 356 3.68 -20.72 8.62
N ALA A 357 4.39 -20.68 9.76
CA ALA A 357 4.68 -21.89 10.51
C ALA A 357 3.43 -22.38 11.25
N PRO A 358 3.21 -23.71 11.37
CA PRO A 358 2.16 -24.28 12.21
C PRO A 358 2.34 -23.87 13.68
N GLY A 359 1.24 -23.74 14.40
CA GLY A 359 1.29 -23.51 15.83
C GLY A 359 1.84 -24.75 16.56
N PRO A 360 2.48 -24.57 17.74
CA PRO A 360 2.75 -25.68 18.63
C PRO A 360 1.44 -26.37 19.04
N GLU A 361 1.43 -27.71 19.07
CA GLU A 361 0.23 -28.50 19.33
C GLU A 361 0.17 -28.97 20.76
N ASN A 362 -1.04 -29.28 21.24
CA ASN A 362 -1.35 -29.90 22.51
C ASN A 362 -0.73 -29.17 23.73
N LEU A 363 -0.76 -27.80 23.69
CA LEU A 363 -0.37 -27.05 24.88
C LEU A 363 -1.29 -27.45 26.05
N THR A 364 -0.71 -27.98 27.10
CA THR A 364 -1.34 -28.32 28.36
C THR A 364 -0.59 -27.65 29.50
N GLY A 365 -1.18 -27.71 30.70
CA GLY A 365 -0.50 -27.20 31.87
C GLY A 365 -1.00 -27.84 33.16
N GLU A 366 -0.12 -27.85 34.12
CA GLU A 366 -0.39 -28.35 35.47
C GLU A 366 -0.03 -27.27 36.49
N SER A 367 -0.91 -27.04 37.46
CA SER A 367 -0.61 -26.14 38.58
C SER A 367 0.04 -26.96 39.71
N SER A 368 1.13 -26.48 40.28
CA SER A 368 1.76 -26.96 41.49
C SER A 368 1.65 -25.88 42.59
N LEU A 369 2.19 -26.12 43.77
CA LEU A 369 2.02 -25.24 44.96
C LEU A 369 2.30 -23.73 44.69
N ASN A 370 3.33 -23.43 43.89
CA ASN A 370 3.74 -22.03 43.60
C ASN A 370 4.20 -21.81 42.14
N GLN A 371 3.87 -22.75 41.25
CA GLN A 371 4.31 -22.65 39.84
C GLN A 371 3.31 -23.32 38.92
N ILE A 372 3.35 -22.90 37.64
CA ILE A 372 2.62 -23.55 36.55
C ILE A 372 3.63 -24.20 35.62
N ILE A 373 3.43 -25.46 35.31
CA ILE A 373 4.25 -26.23 34.39
C ILE A 373 3.47 -26.38 33.09
N LEU A 374 4.01 -25.85 32.00
CA LEU A 374 3.45 -25.97 30.67
C LEU A 374 4.15 -27.09 29.90
N LYS A 375 3.39 -27.81 29.06
CA LYS A 375 3.89 -28.86 28.17
C LYS A 375 3.22 -28.78 26.82
N TRP A 376 3.98 -29.03 25.77
CA TRP A 376 3.48 -29.13 24.38
C TRP A 376 4.33 -30.11 23.60
N ASP A 377 3.85 -30.55 22.44
CA ASP A 377 4.41 -31.71 21.73
C ASP A 377 5.88 -31.53 21.31
N ASP A 378 6.69 -32.58 21.52
CA ASP A 378 7.99 -32.83 20.94
C ASP A 378 7.94 -34.16 20.16
N PRO A 379 8.25 -34.26 18.86
CA PRO A 379 8.83 -33.20 18.04
C PRO A 379 7.82 -32.15 17.51
N TYR A 380 8.23 -30.91 17.43
CA TYR A 380 7.50 -29.88 16.69
C TYR A 380 7.72 -30.05 15.18
N LEU A 381 6.66 -29.95 14.37
CA LEU A 381 6.69 -30.25 12.92
C LEU A 381 7.81 -29.52 12.15
N CYS A 382 8.07 -28.27 12.47
CA CYS A 382 9.08 -27.44 11.79
C CYS A 382 10.37 -27.23 12.60
N GLN A 383 10.67 -28.06 13.59
CA GLN A 383 11.91 -27.91 14.37
C GLN A 383 13.18 -28.23 13.58
N ILE A 384 13.08 -29.02 12.51
CA ILE A 384 14.19 -29.33 11.61
C ILE A 384 13.99 -28.61 10.29
N THR A 385 14.90 -27.70 9.95
CA THR A 385 14.97 -27.02 8.67
C THR A 385 16.38 -27.13 8.10
N ASN A 386 16.53 -27.11 6.78
CA ASN A 386 17.82 -27.28 6.11
C ASN A 386 18.87 -26.25 6.54
N LYS A 387 18.44 -25.03 6.90
CA LYS A 387 19.31 -23.92 7.29
C LYS A 387 19.19 -23.56 8.78
N ASN A 388 18.66 -24.45 9.60
CA ASN A 388 18.48 -24.27 11.04
C ASN A 388 17.74 -22.97 11.41
N TYR A 389 16.64 -22.70 10.71
CA TYR A 389 15.85 -21.48 10.94
C TYR A 389 15.08 -21.47 12.24
N PHE A 390 14.72 -22.63 12.77
CA PHE A 390 14.00 -22.75 14.04
C PHE A 390 14.87 -22.31 15.21
N LYS A 391 14.42 -21.31 15.98
CA LYS A 391 15.14 -20.72 17.13
C LYS A 391 14.66 -21.27 18.48
N GLY A 392 13.42 -21.73 18.57
CA GLY A 392 12.78 -22.20 19.79
C GLY A 392 11.38 -21.63 19.92
N PHE A 393 10.86 -21.66 21.15
CA PHE A 393 9.51 -21.23 21.44
C PHE A 393 9.50 -19.98 22.34
N ASN A 394 8.61 -19.07 22.05
CA ASN A 394 8.27 -17.94 22.91
C ASN A 394 7.03 -18.30 23.70
N VAL A 395 7.08 -18.12 25.02
CA VAL A 395 5.96 -18.35 25.92
C VAL A 395 5.31 -17.03 26.27
N TRP A 396 4.02 -16.98 26.05
CA TRP A 396 3.19 -15.79 26.29
C TRP A 396 2.22 -16.05 27.42
N ARG A 397 2.07 -15.07 28.32
CA ARG A 397 1.20 -15.14 29.49
C ARG A 397 0.31 -13.94 29.59
N ARG A 398 -0.89 -14.14 30.06
CA ARG A 398 -1.84 -13.09 30.40
C ARG A 398 -2.55 -13.43 31.70
N VAL A 399 -2.94 -12.44 32.49
CA VAL A 399 -3.95 -12.60 33.54
C VAL A 399 -5.31 -12.55 32.87
N SER A 400 -6.16 -13.54 33.09
CA SER A 400 -7.42 -13.79 32.40
C SER A 400 -7.29 -14.18 30.90
N SER A 401 -8.33 -14.79 30.35
CA SER A 401 -8.36 -15.30 28.99
C SER A 401 -8.55 -14.17 27.95
N ASN A 402 -8.00 -14.42 26.77
CA ASN A 402 -8.36 -13.70 25.55
C ASN A 402 -8.50 -14.71 24.43
N SER A 403 -9.73 -15.18 24.22
CA SER A 403 -10.02 -16.08 23.11
C SER A 403 -10.07 -15.26 21.81
N PHE A 404 -9.08 -15.40 20.98
CA PHE A 404 -9.09 -14.93 19.60
C PHE A 404 -8.81 -16.10 18.65
N GLN A 405 -9.33 -16.04 17.46
CA GLN A 405 -8.92 -16.99 16.41
C GLN A 405 -7.59 -16.49 15.82
N PRO A 406 -6.58 -17.36 15.73
CA PRO A 406 -5.34 -17.01 15.06
C PRO A 406 -5.61 -16.65 13.59
N ASP A 407 -5.11 -15.48 13.18
CA ASP A 407 -5.14 -15.06 11.80
C ASP A 407 -3.92 -15.66 11.08
N THR A 408 -4.18 -16.51 10.09
CA THR A 408 -3.11 -17.17 9.32
C THR A 408 -2.23 -16.15 8.58
N CYS A 409 -2.78 -15.02 8.15
CA CYS A 409 -2.00 -13.99 7.48
C CYS A 409 -1.19 -13.12 8.46
N ASN A 410 -1.64 -13.02 9.71
CA ASN A 410 -1.00 -12.23 10.75
C ASN A 410 -0.89 -13.02 12.06
N PRO A 411 0.04 -13.99 12.15
CA PRO A 411 0.11 -14.95 13.24
C PRO A 411 0.59 -14.38 14.58
N THR A 412 1.06 -13.13 14.62
CA THR A 412 1.72 -12.55 15.80
C THR A 412 0.84 -12.54 17.05
N MET A 413 1.47 -12.78 18.19
CA MET A 413 0.90 -12.58 19.54
C MET A 413 0.97 -11.12 20.02
N GLU A 414 1.73 -10.27 19.36
CA GLU A 414 1.83 -8.84 19.70
C GLU A 414 0.47 -8.15 19.56
N GLY A 415 0.16 -7.25 20.49
CA GLY A 415 -1.12 -6.53 20.50
C GLY A 415 -2.33 -7.35 20.96
N LYS A 416 -2.17 -8.65 21.26
CA LYS A 416 -3.27 -9.52 21.76
C LYS A 416 -3.43 -9.48 23.29
N GLY A 417 -2.69 -8.60 23.96
CA GLY A 417 -2.77 -8.41 25.43
C GLY A 417 -2.05 -9.47 26.25
N TYR A 418 -1.18 -10.26 25.62
CA TYR A 418 -0.28 -11.18 26.29
C TYR A 418 1.10 -10.54 26.46
N THR A 419 1.79 -10.93 27.52
CA THR A 419 3.19 -10.57 27.77
C THR A 419 4.08 -11.76 27.47
N LYS A 420 5.12 -11.57 26.69
CA LYS A 420 6.15 -12.58 26.43
C LYS A 420 6.98 -12.76 27.71
N ILE A 421 6.95 -13.96 28.30
CA ILE A 421 7.64 -14.27 29.56
C ILE A 421 8.87 -15.14 29.38
N ALA A 422 9.01 -15.79 28.21
CA ALA A 422 10.19 -16.58 27.86
C ALA A 422 10.47 -16.48 26.36
N PHE A 423 11.76 -16.59 26.00
CA PHE A 423 12.26 -16.46 24.64
C PHE A 423 13.00 -17.71 24.21
N ALA A 424 12.79 -18.14 22.97
CA ALA A 424 13.53 -19.21 22.30
C ALA A 424 13.75 -20.47 23.14
N GLN A 425 12.76 -20.88 23.94
CA GLN A 425 12.83 -22.04 24.81
C GLN A 425 12.90 -23.34 24.00
N LYS A 426 13.81 -24.27 24.41
CA LYS A 426 13.96 -25.60 23.80
C LYS A 426 14.09 -26.71 24.86
N THR A 427 13.69 -26.44 26.09
CA THR A 427 13.75 -27.43 27.18
C THR A 427 12.71 -28.51 26.93
N THR A 428 13.12 -29.78 27.00
CA THR A 428 12.25 -30.94 26.80
C THR A 428 12.43 -31.93 27.94
N ASP A 429 11.39 -32.68 28.26
CA ASP A 429 11.43 -33.82 29.18
C ASP A 429 11.66 -35.15 28.44
N GLY A 430 11.92 -35.14 27.14
CA GLY A 430 12.12 -36.28 26.27
C GLY A 430 10.87 -36.75 25.53
N SER A 431 9.69 -36.21 25.89
CA SER A 431 8.41 -36.50 25.24
C SER A 431 7.67 -35.23 24.88
N ASN A 432 7.90 -34.16 25.66
CA ASN A 432 7.28 -32.86 25.44
C ASN A 432 8.30 -31.73 25.62
N TYR A 433 8.10 -30.61 24.94
CA TYR A 433 8.71 -29.35 25.34
C TYR A 433 8.07 -28.87 26.65
N THR A 434 8.86 -28.28 27.54
CA THR A 434 8.41 -27.88 28.86
C THR A 434 8.84 -26.47 29.21
N TYR A 435 8.00 -25.76 29.95
CA TYR A 435 8.33 -24.46 30.54
C TYR A 435 7.72 -24.36 31.94
N VAL A 436 8.48 -23.86 32.92
CA VAL A 436 8.02 -23.67 34.29
C VAL A 436 7.89 -22.16 34.55
N ASP A 437 6.68 -21.71 34.82
CA ASP A 437 6.42 -20.36 35.29
C ASP A 437 6.32 -20.34 36.83
N ALA A 438 7.39 -19.91 37.48
CA ALA A 438 7.47 -19.73 38.92
C ALA A 438 7.10 -18.33 39.40
N THR A 439 6.66 -17.44 38.49
CA THR A 439 6.32 -16.04 38.79
C THR A 439 4.83 -15.79 38.93
N VAL A 440 4.06 -16.86 39.12
CA VAL A 440 2.60 -16.85 39.28
C VAL A 440 2.21 -16.60 40.74
N GLU A 441 1.10 -15.90 40.94
CA GLU A 441 0.54 -15.54 42.23
C GLU A 441 -0.76 -16.30 42.47
N LYS A 442 -1.02 -16.67 43.73
CA LYS A 442 -2.29 -17.29 44.13
C LYS A 442 -3.46 -16.39 43.88
N GLY A 443 -4.57 -16.98 43.50
CA GLY A 443 -5.81 -16.23 43.28
C GLY A 443 -5.92 -15.50 41.94
N LYS A 444 -4.91 -15.58 41.06
CA LYS A 444 -4.96 -15.11 39.67
C LYS A 444 -5.05 -16.30 38.73
N ALA A 445 -5.92 -16.20 37.73
CA ALA A 445 -5.95 -17.13 36.59
C ALA A 445 -4.99 -16.65 35.52
N TYR A 446 -4.02 -17.46 35.18
CA TYR A 446 -3.05 -17.19 34.15
C TYR A 446 -3.36 -18.03 32.91
N CYS A 447 -3.42 -17.36 31.77
CA CYS A 447 -3.62 -17.99 30.47
C CYS A 447 -2.35 -17.89 29.64
N TYR A 448 -2.01 -18.98 28.97
CA TYR A 448 -0.77 -19.15 28.25
C TYR A 448 -1.04 -19.54 26.80
N ARG A 449 -0.16 -19.06 25.93
CA ARG A 449 0.01 -19.52 24.55
C ARG A 449 1.50 -19.64 24.27
N VAL A 450 1.85 -20.51 23.34
CA VAL A 450 3.21 -20.71 22.86
C VAL A 450 3.25 -20.49 21.36
N GLU A 451 4.27 -19.81 20.88
CA GLU A 451 4.55 -19.68 19.46
C GLU A 451 5.99 -20.10 19.16
N ALA A 452 6.24 -20.70 18.00
CA ALA A 452 7.58 -21.00 17.53
C ALA A 452 8.18 -19.76 16.87
N GLU A 453 9.49 -19.55 17.06
CA GLU A 453 10.25 -18.48 16.41
C GLU A 453 11.23 -19.04 15.40
N PHE A 454 11.23 -18.47 14.21
CA PHE A 454 12.15 -18.77 13.12
C PHE A 454 12.93 -17.52 12.79
N ALA A 455 14.20 -17.65 12.43
CA ALA A 455 15.00 -16.55 11.91
C ALA A 455 16.14 -17.09 11.07
N LYS A 456 16.56 -16.37 10.06
CA LYS A 456 17.83 -16.63 9.41
C LYS A 456 18.96 -16.33 10.38
N THR A 457 20.10 -16.98 10.20
CA THR A 457 21.23 -16.84 11.12
C THR A 457 22.44 -16.33 10.36
N SER A 458 23.04 -15.27 10.85
CA SER A 458 24.31 -14.74 10.35
C SER A 458 25.46 -15.73 10.63
N SER A 459 26.64 -15.51 10.05
CA SER A 459 27.83 -16.32 10.31
C SER A 459 28.29 -16.30 11.78
N GLY A 460 27.94 -15.23 12.51
CA GLY A 460 28.20 -15.10 13.94
C GLY A 460 27.10 -15.67 14.84
N GLY A 461 26.06 -16.28 14.27
CA GLY A 461 24.95 -16.87 15.02
C GLY A 461 23.83 -15.91 15.39
N PHE A 462 23.87 -14.65 14.94
CA PHE A 462 22.83 -13.65 15.24
C PHE A 462 21.62 -13.84 14.33
N PRO A 463 20.39 -13.82 14.87
CA PRO A 463 19.17 -13.95 14.09
C PRO A 463 18.84 -12.65 13.35
N PHE A 464 18.33 -12.78 12.12
CA PHE A 464 17.75 -11.68 11.34
C PHE A 464 16.50 -12.16 10.61
N ASN A 465 15.63 -11.22 10.21
CA ASN A 465 14.31 -11.48 9.63
C ASN A 465 13.48 -12.49 10.44
N PRO A 466 13.21 -12.22 11.74
CA PRO A 466 12.45 -13.13 12.59
C PRO A 466 11.00 -13.25 12.10
N VAL A 467 10.48 -14.48 12.21
CA VAL A 467 9.10 -14.85 11.86
C VAL A 467 8.53 -15.74 12.95
N GLN A 468 7.29 -15.52 13.33
CA GLN A 468 6.57 -16.28 14.31
C GLN A 468 5.61 -17.27 13.64
N SER A 469 5.36 -18.40 14.32
CA SER A 469 4.31 -19.36 13.96
C SER A 469 2.93 -18.86 14.34
N LEU A 470 1.90 -19.57 13.92
CA LEU A 470 0.61 -19.51 14.58
C LEU A 470 0.80 -19.84 16.08
N PRO A 471 0.02 -19.21 16.99
CA PRO A 471 0.05 -19.56 18.38
C PRO A 471 -0.62 -20.94 18.63
N SER A 472 -0.23 -21.59 19.71
CA SER A 472 -0.89 -22.80 20.23
C SER A 472 -2.34 -22.52 20.64
N ASN A 473 -3.06 -23.57 21.00
CA ASN A 473 -4.25 -23.42 21.83
C ASN A 473 -3.93 -22.65 23.12
N GLU A 474 -4.94 -21.98 23.68
CA GLU A 474 -4.83 -21.33 24.99
C GLU A 474 -5.03 -22.36 26.12
N VAL A 475 -4.21 -22.30 27.15
CA VAL A 475 -4.44 -22.99 28.41
C VAL A 475 -4.50 -21.99 29.56
N CYS A 476 -5.55 -22.07 30.38
CA CYS A 476 -5.73 -21.19 31.52
C CYS A 476 -5.67 -22.02 32.81
N LEU A 477 -4.85 -21.62 33.77
CA LEU A 477 -4.58 -22.31 35.01
C LEU A 477 -4.61 -21.33 36.18
N GLN A 478 -5.07 -21.82 37.29
CA GLN A 478 -5.07 -21.09 38.54
C GLN A 478 -4.41 -21.95 39.61
N LEU A 479 -3.57 -21.35 40.44
CA LEU A 479 -3.04 -21.99 41.63
C LEU A 479 -4.16 -22.10 42.65
N ASN A 480 -4.55 -23.21 43.16
CA ASN A 480 -5.56 -23.50 44.16
C ASN A 480 -6.88 -22.70 44.10
N LEU A 481 -8.01 -23.35 44.21
CA LEU A 481 -9.34 -22.69 44.31
C LEU A 481 -9.71 -22.50 45.81
N ASP A 482 -8.80 -21.93 46.57
CA ASP A 482 -8.94 -21.65 48.00
C ASP A 482 -9.49 -20.24 48.28
N ILE A 483 -9.81 -19.50 47.20
CA ILE A 483 -10.47 -18.17 47.26
C ILE A 483 -11.73 -18.16 46.39
N PRO A 484 -12.64 -17.19 46.56
CA PRO A 484 -13.85 -17.07 45.74
C PRO A 484 -13.50 -16.80 44.27
N LEU A 485 -14.37 -17.24 43.34
CA LEU A 485 -14.26 -16.95 41.92
C LEU A 485 -15.53 -16.26 41.43
N ILE A 486 -15.39 -15.10 40.82
CA ILE A 486 -16.53 -14.42 40.19
C ILE A 486 -16.88 -15.17 38.90
N THR A 487 -18.18 -15.45 38.71
CA THR A 487 -18.70 -16.15 37.51
C THR A 487 -19.52 -15.29 36.60
N ASN A 488 -20.10 -14.20 37.14
CA ASN A 488 -20.89 -13.28 36.33
C ASN A 488 -20.68 -11.84 36.78
N VAL A 489 -20.62 -10.93 35.81
CA VAL A 489 -20.74 -9.47 35.95
C VAL A 489 -21.56 -9.01 34.76
N THR A 490 -22.88 -9.04 34.89
CA THR A 490 -23.81 -8.79 33.78
C THR A 490 -24.64 -7.56 34.03
N ILE A 491 -24.75 -6.70 33.02
CA ILE A 491 -25.59 -5.51 33.10
C ILE A 491 -27.05 -5.93 32.94
N GLU A 492 -27.88 -5.64 33.95
CA GLU A 492 -29.33 -5.88 33.91
C GLU A 492 -30.10 -4.64 33.43
N GLU A 493 -29.60 -3.45 33.76
CA GLU A 493 -30.23 -2.19 33.37
C GLU A 493 -29.20 -1.15 32.96
N THR A 494 -29.40 -0.57 31.77
CA THR A 494 -28.59 0.50 31.23
C THR A 494 -29.23 1.83 31.54
N SER A 495 -28.67 2.55 32.53
CA SER A 495 -29.15 3.91 32.87
C SER A 495 -28.11 4.65 33.72
N ALA A 496 -28.33 5.94 33.99
CA ALA A 496 -27.52 6.70 34.92
C ALA A 496 -27.60 6.15 36.37
N ASN A 497 -28.67 5.42 36.67
CA ASN A 497 -28.92 4.71 37.95
C ASN A 497 -29.18 3.20 37.65
N GLY A 498 -28.30 2.61 36.82
CA GLY A 498 -28.46 1.26 36.34
C GLY A 498 -28.09 0.18 37.36
N ARG A 499 -28.11 -1.07 36.91
CA ARG A 499 -27.92 -2.25 37.74
C ARG A 499 -26.98 -3.25 37.09
N ILE A 500 -26.10 -3.85 37.91
CA ILE A 500 -25.21 -4.94 37.51
C ILE A 500 -25.42 -6.12 38.47
N LEU A 501 -25.65 -7.30 37.94
CA LEU A 501 -25.70 -8.55 38.71
C LEU A 501 -24.30 -9.20 38.76
N ILE A 502 -23.82 -9.47 39.95
CA ILE A 502 -22.57 -10.16 40.23
C ILE A 502 -22.87 -11.51 40.81
N LYS A 503 -22.23 -12.56 40.28
CA LYS A 503 -22.27 -13.91 40.89
C LYS A 503 -20.86 -14.45 41.11
N TRP A 504 -20.67 -15.25 42.14
CA TRP A 504 -19.40 -15.92 42.45
C TRP A 504 -19.65 -17.32 43.00
N VAL A 505 -18.60 -18.08 43.04
CA VAL A 505 -18.57 -19.37 43.77
C VAL A 505 -17.63 -19.29 44.98
N LYS A 506 -17.95 -20.05 46.02
CA LYS A 506 -17.11 -20.17 47.22
C LYS A 506 -15.82 -20.93 46.91
N PRO A 507 -14.76 -20.81 47.72
CA PRO A 507 -13.59 -21.69 47.68
C PRO A 507 -14.02 -23.19 47.75
N ARG A 508 -13.23 -24.06 47.08
CA ARG A 508 -13.52 -25.49 47.13
C ARG A 508 -13.08 -26.09 48.45
N THR A 509 -13.88 -27.00 48.97
CA THR A 509 -13.60 -27.67 50.24
C THR A 509 -12.33 -28.50 50.25
N MET A 510 -11.90 -29.00 49.08
CA MET A 510 -10.66 -29.79 48.98
C MET A 510 -9.40 -28.92 48.85
N ASP A 511 -9.56 -27.63 48.53
CA ASP A 511 -8.46 -26.69 48.33
C ASP A 511 -8.31 -25.70 49.50
N PHE A 512 -9.30 -25.62 50.40
CA PHE A 512 -9.34 -24.70 51.55
C PHE A 512 -9.30 -25.47 52.89
N ASP A 513 -8.28 -25.25 53.69
CA ASP A 513 -8.10 -25.88 54.99
C ASP A 513 -8.92 -25.15 56.08
N THR A 514 -10.06 -25.75 56.43
CA THR A 514 -10.97 -25.21 57.43
C THR A 514 -10.50 -25.42 58.88
N ILE A 515 -9.48 -26.30 59.10
CA ILE A 515 -8.91 -26.51 60.41
C ILE A 515 -7.94 -25.38 60.75
N GLN A 516 -7.07 -25.04 59.80
CA GLN A 516 -6.13 -23.93 59.95
C GLN A 516 -6.81 -22.56 59.84
N ASN A 517 -7.90 -22.48 59.10
CA ASN A 517 -8.66 -21.27 58.87
C ASN A 517 -10.13 -21.45 59.32
N PRO A 518 -10.43 -21.44 60.61
CA PRO A 518 -11.78 -21.66 61.10
C PRO A 518 -12.68 -20.42 60.79
N GLY A 519 -14.01 -20.63 60.86
CA GLY A 519 -15.00 -19.57 60.70
C GLY A 519 -15.00 -18.52 61.84
N PRO A 520 -15.78 -17.45 61.74
CA PRO A 520 -16.75 -17.19 60.65
C PRO A 520 -16.11 -16.84 59.32
N TYR A 521 -16.79 -17.20 58.23
CA TYR A 521 -16.38 -16.94 56.84
C TYR A 521 -17.21 -15.78 56.29
N THR A 522 -16.52 -14.70 55.87
CA THR A 522 -17.19 -13.53 55.36
C THR A 522 -16.72 -13.24 53.93
N TYR A 523 -17.68 -12.95 53.04
CA TYR A 523 -17.48 -12.55 51.69
C TYR A 523 -17.91 -11.09 51.52
N THR A 524 -17.00 -10.20 51.20
CA THR A 524 -17.25 -8.74 50.97
C THR A 524 -17.05 -8.40 49.54
N LEU A 525 -18.09 -7.98 48.86
CA LEU A 525 -18.04 -7.52 47.47
C LEU A 525 -17.56 -6.07 47.41
N LYS A 526 -16.58 -5.82 46.55
CA LYS A 526 -16.04 -4.49 46.31
C LYS A 526 -16.14 -4.12 44.84
N ARG A 527 -16.27 -2.82 44.56
CA ARG A 527 -16.41 -2.25 43.22
C ARG A 527 -15.32 -1.24 42.95
N GLY A 528 -14.82 -1.21 41.71
CA GLY A 528 -14.00 -0.17 41.14
C GLY A 528 -14.55 0.31 39.80
N ILE A 529 -14.28 1.55 39.43
CA ILE A 529 -14.70 2.13 38.14
C ILE A 529 -13.61 1.90 37.11
N GLY A 530 -14.01 1.48 35.90
CA GLY A 530 -13.11 1.15 34.80
C GLY A 530 -12.64 -0.30 34.79
N PHE A 531 -11.87 -0.70 33.78
CA PHE A 531 -11.30 -2.05 33.68
C PHE A 531 -10.15 -2.29 34.66
N ASN A 532 -9.35 -1.28 34.94
CA ASN A 532 -8.21 -1.35 35.87
C ASN A 532 -8.34 -0.23 36.90
N PRO A 533 -9.26 -0.36 37.88
CA PRO A 533 -9.47 0.67 38.86
C PRO A 533 -8.25 0.86 39.77
N ALA A 534 -7.92 2.12 40.10
CA ALA A 534 -6.86 2.45 41.05
C ALA A 534 -7.16 1.99 42.48
N ALA A 535 -8.43 1.87 42.84
CA ALA A 535 -8.91 1.43 44.16
C ALA A 535 -10.28 0.76 44.04
N TYR A 536 -10.56 -0.14 44.99
CA TYR A 536 -11.87 -0.78 45.14
C TYR A 536 -12.54 -0.26 46.42
N THR A 537 -13.83 0.00 46.34
CA THR A 537 -14.66 0.44 47.45
C THR A 537 -15.67 -0.63 47.85
N ASN A 538 -15.94 -0.75 49.16
CA ASN A 538 -16.96 -1.67 49.65
C ASN A 538 -18.33 -1.25 49.12
N ILE A 539 -19.15 -2.21 48.69
CA ILE A 539 -20.52 -1.95 48.28
C ILE A 539 -21.41 -2.07 49.53
N PRO A 540 -22.28 -1.11 49.81
CA PRO A 540 -23.17 -1.20 50.96
C PRO A 540 -24.03 -2.46 50.95
N ASN A 541 -24.19 -3.09 52.09
CA ASN A 541 -25.01 -4.34 52.26
C ASN A 541 -24.52 -5.56 51.48
N ALA A 542 -23.31 -5.53 50.90
CA ALA A 542 -22.72 -6.64 50.12
C ALA A 542 -21.72 -7.44 50.96
N ASN A 543 -22.07 -7.75 52.23
CA ASN A 543 -21.32 -8.57 53.12
C ASN A 543 -22.12 -9.83 53.45
N PHE A 544 -21.57 -11.02 53.26
CA PHE A 544 -22.22 -12.32 53.44
C PHE A 544 -21.40 -13.18 54.37
N THR A 545 -21.95 -13.55 55.50
CA THR A 545 -21.24 -14.27 56.54
C THR A 545 -21.91 -15.63 56.85
N SER A 546 -21.10 -16.67 56.98
CA SER A 546 -21.50 -18.01 57.50
C SER A 546 -20.61 -18.43 58.67
N LEU A 547 -21.19 -19.17 59.64
CA LEU A 547 -20.42 -19.69 60.77
C LEU A 547 -19.57 -20.92 60.37
N ASN A 548 -20.15 -21.81 59.52
CA ASN A 548 -19.44 -23.00 59.02
C ASN A 548 -19.22 -22.83 57.52
N PHE A 549 -18.14 -23.43 57.03
CA PHE A 549 -17.74 -23.33 55.65
C PHE A 549 -18.80 -23.89 54.67
N LEU A 550 -19.48 -24.96 55.06
CA LEU A 550 -20.51 -25.61 54.26
C LEU A 550 -21.87 -24.96 54.34
N ASP A 551 -22.09 -24.04 55.26
CA ASP A 551 -23.38 -23.36 55.43
C ASP A 551 -23.74 -22.61 54.11
N PRO A 552 -25.03 -22.53 53.77
CA PRO A 552 -25.51 -21.71 52.65
C PRO A 552 -25.15 -20.25 52.92
N VAL A 553 -24.68 -19.59 51.87
CA VAL A 553 -24.44 -18.16 51.88
C VAL A 553 -24.78 -17.63 50.49
N ASP A 554 -25.38 -16.45 50.42
CA ASP A 554 -25.66 -15.83 49.13
C ASP A 554 -24.36 -15.60 48.36
N THR A 555 -24.35 -16.07 47.14
CA THR A 555 -23.24 -15.91 46.19
C THR A 555 -23.64 -15.11 44.96
N SER A 556 -24.64 -14.23 45.13
CA SER A 556 -25.08 -13.29 44.08
C SER A 556 -25.48 -11.97 44.75
N PHE A 557 -25.26 -10.89 44.06
CA PHE A 557 -25.62 -9.55 44.50
C PHE A 557 -25.89 -8.64 43.28
N THR A 558 -26.97 -7.84 43.37
CA THR A 558 -27.21 -6.80 42.34
C THR A 558 -26.75 -5.45 42.88
N ASP A 559 -25.73 -4.89 42.28
CA ASP A 559 -25.22 -3.55 42.54
C ASP A 559 -26.13 -2.54 41.80
N ILE A 560 -26.67 -1.58 42.53
CA ILE A 560 -27.69 -0.62 42.06
C ILE A 560 -27.18 0.82 42.16
N GLU A 561 -27.90 1.72 41.49
CA GLU A 561 -27.63 3.17 41.52
C GLU A 561 -26.23 3.53 40.96
N ILE A 562 -25.83 2.82 39.91
CA ILE A 562 -24.55 3.01 39.22
C ILE A 562 -24.74 3.40 37.76
N ASN A 563 -23.88 4.27 37.25
CA ASN A 563 -23.99 4.72 35.88
C ASN A 563 -23.38 3.69 34.90
N THR A 564 -24.24 2.83 34.36
CA THR A 564 -23.85 1.79 33.42
C THR A 564 -23.66 2.28 31.99
N ILE A 565 -23.96 3.56 31.70
CA ILE A 565 -23.84 4.15 30.37
C ILE A 565 -22.39 4.55 30.05
N ILE A 566 -21.71 5.18 31.01
CA ILE A 566 -20.46 5.90 30.72
C ILE A 566 -19.18 5.14 31.03
N SER A 567 -19.26 4.10 31.91
CA SER A 567 -18.07 3.37 32.34
C SER A 567 -18.36 1.90 32.62
N PRO A 568 -17.40 1.02 32.37
CA PRO A 568 -17.43 -0.32 32.91
C PRO A 568 -17.15 -0.29 34.43
N TYR A 569 -17.57 -1.32 35.13
CA TYR A 569 -17.29 -1.54 36.53
C TYR A 569 -16.58 -2.88 36.73
N THR A 570 -15.59 -2.88 37.61
CA THR A 570 -14.82 -4.08 37.93
C THR A 570 -15.03 -4.46 39.40
N TYR A 571 -15.24 -5.74 39.68
CA TYR A 571 -15.57 -6.28 40.98
C TYR A 571 -14.51 -7.26 41.46
N ILE A 572 -14.34 -7.32 42.78
CA ILE A 572 -13.61 -8.33 43.51
C ILE A 572 -14.44 -8.80 44.74
N VAL A 573 -14.22 -10.04 45.16
CA VAL A 573 -14.81 -10.58 46.39
C VAL A 573 -13.67 -10.85 47.36
N ASP A 574 -13.61 -10.12 48.43
CA ASP A 574 -12.69 -10.36 49.55
C ASP A 574 -13.23 -11.51 50.43
N PHE A 575 -12.41 -12.42 50.77
CA PHE A 575 -12.74 -13.56 51.61
C PHE A 575 -11.97 -13.49 52.93
N PHE A 576 -12.72 -13.46 54.01
CA PHE A 576 -12.18 -13.42 55.35
C PHE A 576 -12.43 -14.72 56.08
N ALA A 577 -11.41 -15.25 56.76
CA ALA A 577 -11.46 -16.48 57.50
C ALA A 577 -10.47 -16.43 58.67
N GLY A 578 -10.55 -17.40 59.58
CA GLY A 578 -9.66 -17.53 60.75
C GLY A 578 -10.14 -16.75 61.99
N GLN A 579 -9.53 -17.02 63.11
CA GLN A 579 -9.83 -16.31 64.38
C GLN A 579 -9.55 -14.83 64.23
N GLY A 580 -10.61 -13.98 64.45
CA GLY A 580 -10.53 -12.52 64.28
C GLY A 580 -10.93 -12.00 62.89
N GLY A 581 -11.34 -12.88 61.95
CA GLY A 581 -11.85 -12.48 60.63
C GLY A 581 -10.83 -11.71 59.78
N SER A 582 -9.62 -12.20 59.67
CA SER A 582 -8.57 -11.60 58.84
C SER A 582 -8.83 -11.89 57.36
N LEU A 583 -8.41 -10.98 56.47
CA LEU A 583 -8.47 -11.18 55.04
C LEU A 583 -7.60 -12.40 54.68
N TYR A 584 -8.25 -13.46 54.18
CA TYR A 584 -7.56 -14.65 53.68
C TYR A 584 -7.05 -14.45 52.25
N GLY A 585 -7.92 -13.86 51.39
CA GLY A 585 -7.57 -13.57 50.01
C GLY A 585 -8.73 -12.93 49.28
N SER A 586 -8.45 -12.44 48.10
CA SER A 586 -9.43 -11.78 47.22
C SER A 586 -9.58 -12.55 45.93
N SER A 587 -10.78 -12.58 45.37
CA SER A 587 -10.99 -13.12 44.01
C SER A 587 -10.16 -12.37 42.97
N THR A 588 -9.86 -13.01 41.85
CA THR A 588 -9.46 -12.27 40.66
C THR A 588 -10.58 -11.33 40.24
N SER A 589 -10.22 -10.13 39.79
CA SER A 589 -11.17 -9.12 39.37
C SER A 589 -11.89 -9.53 38.08
N ALA A 590 -13.17 -9.13 37.99
CA ALA A 590 -13.97 -9.30 36.77
C ALA A 590 -14.76 -8.03 36.50
N SER A 591 -14.74 -7.57 35.26
CA SER A 591 -15.47 -6.38 34.82
C SER A 591 -16.79 -6.74 34.13
N SER A 592 -17.69 -5.74 34.07
CA SER A 592 -18.78 -5.77 33.12
C SER A 592 -18.25 -5.68 31.68
N VAL A 593 -19.04 -6.24 30.76
CA VAL A 593 -18.81 -6.05 29.31
C VAL A 593 -19.16 -4.61 28.96
N PHE A 594 -18.28 -3.90 28.26
CA PHE A 594 -18.53 -2.52 27.82
C PHE A 594 -18.49 -2.42 26.30
N LEU A 595 -19.63 -2.07 25.71
CA LEU A 595 -19.89 -1.98 24.28
C LEU A 595 -19.71 -0.53 23.81
N ASN A 596 -18.97 -0.34 22.72
CA ASN A 596 -18.96 0.88 21.91
C ASN A 596 -19.57 0.58 20.55
N VAL A 597 -20.31 1.56 20.02
CA VAL A 597 -20.95 1.47 18.71
C VAL A 597 -20.67 2.77 17.97
N ASP A 598 -20.07 2.68 16.81
CA ASP A 598 -19.74 3.80 15.95
C ASP A 598 -20.54 3.67 14.63
N GLY A 599 -21.17 4.78 14.20
CA GLY A 599 -21.86 4.85 12.92
C GLY A 599 -20.87 5.10 11.78
N SER A 600 -21.09 4.43 10.66
CA SER A 600 -20.35 4.61 9.40
C SER A 600 -21.35 4.50 8.25
N ASP A 601 -20.91 4.67 7.00
CA ASP A 601 -21.82 4.62 5.87
C ASP A 601 -22.54 3.26 5.79
N LYS A 602 -23.86 3.30 5.85
CA LYS A 602 -24.81 2.16 5.78
C LYS A 602 -24.48 1.01 6.72
N LYS A 603 -23.70 1.27 7.78
CA LYS A 603 -23.33 0.28 8.79
C LYS A 603 -23.04 0.89 10.14
N THR A 604 -23.04 0.04 11.16
CA THR A 604 -22.47 0.32 12.46
C THR A 604 -21.33 -0.64 12.76
N ILE A 605 -20.31 -0.14 13.44
CA ILE A 605 -19.16 -0.93 13.89
C ILE A 605 -19.26 -1.06 15.41
N LEU A 606 -19.47 -2.27 15.86
CA LEU A 606 -19.55 -2.62 17.28
C LEU A 606 -18.20 -3.12 17.76
N THR A 607 -17.71 -2.56 18.85
CA THR A 607 -16.51 -3.05 19.53
C THR A 607 -16.79 -3.16 21.03
N TRP A 608 -16.25 -4.17 21.69
CA TRP A 608 -16.44 -4.31 23.13
C TRP A 608 -15.19 -4.80 23.83
N ASN A 609 -15.11 -4.46 25.11
CA ASN A 609 -14.05 -4.90 25.99
C ASN A 609 -14.61 -5.43 27.30
N GLU A 610 -13.91 -6.39 27.86
CA GLU A 610 -14.11 -6.89 29.23
C GLU A 610 -12.78 -7.36 29.80
N LEU A 611 -12.65 -7.32 31.12
CA LEU A 611 -11.54 -7.90 31.86
C LEU A 611 -12.11 -8.97 32.78
N VAL A 612 -12.01 -10.23 32.39
CA VAL A 612 -12.60 -11.36 33.12
C VAL A 612 -11.60 -12.50 33.25
N PRO A 613 -11.63 -13.27 34.37
CA PRO A 613 -10.71 -14.37 34.62
C PRO A 613 -11.08 -15.69 33.92
N TRP A 614 -12.08 -15.68 33.06
CA TRP A 614 -12.52 -16.84 32.25
C TRP A 614 -12.38 -16.55 30.76
N SER A 615 -12.48 -17.62 29.95
CA SER A 615 -12.45 -17.50 28.49
C SER A 615 -13.84 -17.29 27.94
N ASN A 616 -14.07 -16.15 27.23
CA ASN A 616 -15.26 -15.96 26.40
C ASN A 616 -15.03 -16.59 25.02
N ASN A 617 -15.80 -17.62 24.68
CA ASN A 617 -15.63 -18.42 23.47
C ASN A 617 -16.50 -17.93 22.30
N SER A 618 -17.57 -17.20 22.59
CA SER A 618 -18.42 -16.59 21.58
C SER A 618 -19.15 -15.36 22.11
N PHE A 619 -19.50 -14.49 21.17
CA PHE A 619 -20.25 -13.26 21.38
C PHE A 619 -21.48 -13.28 20.47
N THR A 620 -22.67 -13.07 21.05
CA THR A 620 -23.92 -12.93 20.28
C THR A 620 -24.31 -11.46 20.30
N ILE A 621 -24.55 -10.91 19.12
CA ILE A 621 -24.95 -9.52 18.93
C ILE A 621 -26.47 -9.45 18.81
N TYR A 622 -27.07 -8.53 19.56
CA TYR A 622 -28.48 -8.24 19.52
C TYR A 622 -28.74 -6.81 19.07
N ARG A 623 -29.73 -6.62 18.21
CA ARG A 623 -30.20 -5.31 17.77
C ARG A 623 -31.65 -5.12 18.20
N LEU A 624 -31.99 -3.91 18.67
CA LEU A 624 -33.33 -3.52 19.03
C LEU A 624 -34.19 -3.42 17.76
N ASN A 625 -35.32 -4.11 17.74
CA ASN A 625 -36.28 -4.03 16.63
C ASN A 625 -37.29 -2.92 16.87
N SER A 626 -38.16 -2.67 15.87
CA SER A 626 -39.16 -1.61 15.91
C SER A 626 -40.30 -1.80 16.96
N ILE A 627 -40.38 -2.97 17.57
CA ILE A 627 -41.35 -3.28 18.64
C ILE A 627 -40.70 -3.30 20.04
N GLY A 628 -39.44 -2.87 20.15
CA GLY A 628 -38.72 -2.76 21.44
C GLY A 628 -38.13 -4.07 21.96
N ILE A 629 -37.91 -5.09 21.10
CA ILE A 629 -37.30 -6.38 21.46
C ILE A 629 -35.91 -6.48 20.84
N PHE A 630 -34.95 -7.03 21.58
CA PHE A 630 -33.61 -7.31 21.09
C PHE A 630 -33.58 -8.66 20.34
N ASP A 631 -33.41 -8.61 19.04
CA ASP A 631 -33.22 -9.78 18.18
C ASP A 631 -31.75 -10.09 17.95
N SER A 632 -31.39 -11.38 17.96
CA SER A 632 -30.02 -11.79 17.61
C SER A 632 -29.78 -11.63 16.12
N ILE A 633 -28.79 -10.82 15.76
CA ILE A 633 -28.40 -10.53 14.37
C ILE A 633 -27.14 -11.27 13.93
N GLY A 634 -26.36 -11.82 14.87
CA GLY A 634 -25.15 -12.57 14.53
C GLY A 634 -24.39 -13.08 15.73
N THR A 635 -23.39 -13.90 15.45
CA THR A 635 -22.42 -14.40 16.43
C THR A 635 -21.00 -14.26 15.89
N THR A 636 -20.04 -13.94 16.77
CA THR A 636 -18.63 -13.85 16.42
C THR A 636 -17.76 -14.37 17.56
N GLN A 637 -16.51 -14.69 17.28
CA GLN A 637 -15.47 -14.96 18.28
C GLN A 637 -14.54 -13.76 18.48
N ALA A 638 -14.57 -12.79 17.57
CA ALA A 638 -13.83 -11.52 17.69
C ALA A 638 -14.60 -10.52 18.54
N ARG A 639 -13.90 -9.52 19.12
CA ARG A 639 -14.50 -8.40 19.87
C ARG A 639 -14.89 -7.22 18.97
N VAL A 640 -15.27 -7.52 17.76
CA VAL A 640 -15.76 -6.58 16.74
C VAL A 640 -16.84 -7.25 15.91
N TYR A 641 -17.84 -6.47 15.51
CA TYR A 641 -18.89 -6.90 14.60
C TYR A 641 -19.34 -5.71 13.74
N GLU A 642 -19.56 -5.92 12.46
CA GLU A 642 -20.16 -4.94 11.57
C GLU A 642 -21.59 -5.33 11.24
N ASP A 643 -22.54 -4.47 11.57
CA ASP A 643 -23.92 -4.58 11.12
C ASP A 643 -24.07 -3.72 9.86
N LYS A 644 -24.36 -4.37 8.74
CA LYS A 644 -24.34 -3.79 7.38
C LYS A 644 -25.75 -3.62 6.82
N ASN A 645 -25.82 -2.87 5.73
CA ASN A 645 -27.07 -2.58 5.01
C ASN A 645 -28.11 -1.86 5.89
N LEU A 646 -27.63 -0.89 6.67
CA LEU A 646 -28.43 -0.01 7.48
C LEU A 646 -28.78 1.27 6.71
N GLU A 647 -29.85 1.94 7.12
CA GLU A 647 -30.19 3.24 6.58
C GLU A 647 -29.43 4.35 7.33
N ASN A 648 -28.81 5.26 6.57
CA ASN A 648 -28.15 6.42 7.15
C ASN A 648 -29.18 7.37 7.81
N GLY A 649 -28.85 7.93 8.95
CA GLY A 649 -29.73 8.84 9.69
C GLY A 649 -30.69 8.17 10.67
N GLU A 650 -30.85 6.84 10.64
CA GLU A 650 -31.69 6.07 11.57
C GLU A 650 -30.86 5.58 12.76
N GLU A 651 -31.43 5.62 13.97
CA GLU A 651 -30.77 5.16 15.18
C GLU A 651 -30.93 3.65 15.38
N TYR A 652 -29.82 2.95 15.59
CA TYR A 652 -29.78 1.52 15.88
C TYR A 652 -29.12 1.26 17.23
N CYS A 653 -29.81 0.48 18.08
CA CYS A 653 -29.39 0.16 19.44
C CYS A 653 -29.00 -1.32 19.55
N TYR A 654 -27.94 -1.59 20.30
CA TYR A 654 -27.35 -2.93 20.38
C TYR A 654 -27.04 -3.35 21.82
N LYS A 655 -26.97 -4.68 22.02
CA LYS A 655 -26.39 -5.35 23.19
C LYS A 655 -25.51 -6.51 22.74
N VAL A 656 -24.48 -6.82 23.50
CA VAL A 656 -23.62 -7.99 23.29
C VAL A 656 -23.77 -8.94 24.46
N ARG A 657 -24.00 -10.21 24.15
CA ARG A 657 -24.00 -11.32 25.11
C ARG A 657 -22.72 -12.11 24.96
N THR A 658 -21.94 -12.23 26.03
CA THR A 658 -20.77 -13.11 26.08
C THR A 658 -21.14 -14.49 26.55
N SER A 659 -20.44 -15.51 26.07
CA SER A 659 -20.55 -16.90 26.52
C SER A 659 -19.17 -17.46 26.78
N GLY A 660 -18.86 -17.78 28.01
CA GLY A 660 -17.50 -18.16 28.45
C GLY A 660 -17.45 -19.34 29.40
N THR A 661 -16.24 -19.72 29.76
CA THR A 661 -15.97 -20.81 30.71
C THR A 661 -14.62 -20.64 31.36
N TYR A 662 -14.46 -21.10 32.57
CA TYR A 662 -13.13 -21.30 33.23
C TYR A 662 -12.37 -22.51 32.67
N GLY A 663 -13.05 -23.43 31.96
CA GLY A 663 -12.44 -24.69 31.55
C GLY A 663 -12.15 -25.65 32.71
N ILE A 664 -12.66 -25.39 33.92
CA ILE A 664 -12.39 -26.15 35.15
C ILE A 664 -13.63 -26.96 35.50
N ALA A 665 -13.47 -28.27 35.65
CA ALA A 665 -14.56 -29.16 36.02
C ALA A 665 -15.23 -28.76 37.35
N GLY A 666 -16.57 -28.76 37.37
CA GLY A 666 -17.37 -28.40 38.54
C GLY A 666 -17.64 -26.91 38.73
N LEU A 667 -17.18 -26.02 37.81
CA LEU A 667 -17.62 -24.65 37.75
C LEU A 667 -18.78 -24.49 36.79
N PRO A 668 -19.64 -23.43 36.95
CA PRO A 668 -20.74 -23.16 36.05
C PRO A 668 -20.25 -22.95 34.61
N THR A 669 -20.97 -23.49 33.62
CA THR A 669 -20.68 -23.31 32.21
C THR A 669 -21.96 -23.48 31.39
N PRO A 670 -22.28 -22.62 30.39
CA PRO A 670 -21.53 -21.41 30.02
C PRO A 670 -21.75 -20.25 31.00
N LEU A 671 -20.72 -19.39 31.13
CA LEU A 671 -20.82 -18.13 31.84
C LEU A 671 -21.40 -17.07 30.89
N ILE A 672 -22.59 -16.55 31.22
CA ILE A 672 -23.32 -15.62 30.33
C ILE A 672 -23.33 -14.22 30.97
N ASN A 673 -22.87 -13.21 30.21
CA ASN A 673 -22.89 -11.82 30.63
C ASN A 673 -23.38 -10.93 29.47
N PHE A 674 -24.10 -9.85 29.79
CA PHE A 674 -24.60 -8.88 28.84
C PHE A 674 -23.89 -7.53 29.03
N SER A 675 -23.65 -6.86 27.92
CA SER A 675 -23.19 -5.47 27.89
C SER A 675 -24.35 -4.52 28.23
N GLN A 676 -24.00 -3.24 28.44
CA GLN A 676 -24.96 -2.15 28.36
C GLN A 676 -25.54 -2.04 26.94
N GLU A 677 -26.67 -1.35 26.83
CA GLU A 677 -27.23 -0.91 25.58
C GLU A 677 -26.45 0.30 25.05
N ARG A 678 -26.15 0.29 23.74
CA ARG A 678 -25.53 1.41 23.04
C ARG A 678 -26.19 1.59 21.69
N CYS A 679 -26.40 2.86 21.33
CA CYS A 679 -26.99 3.23 20.06
C CYS A 679 -26.00 4.06 19.25
N ALA A 680 -26.12 3.97 17.94
CA ALA A 680 -25.41 4.82 16.98
C ALA A 680 -26.28 5.06 15.75
N ILE A 681 -25.99 6.16 15.08
CA ILE A 681 -26.65 6.54 13.83
C ILE A 681 -25.61 6.37 12.72
N PRO A 682 -25.84 5.49 11.73
CA PRO A 682 -25.03 5.44 10.53
C PRO A 682 -25.03 6.80 9.83
N ILE A 683 -23.88 7.25 9.40
CA ILE A 683 -23.70 8.52 8.70
C ILE A 683 -23.00 8.26 7.38
N ASP A 684 -23.41 8.99 6.38
CA ASP A 684 -22.76 8.94 5.09
C ASP A 684 -21.36 9.56 5.18
N THR A 685 -20.35 8.76 4.88
CA THR A 685 -18.95 9.16 4.88
C THR A 685 -18.25 8.80 3.57
N VAL A 686 -19.00 8.30 2.59
CA VAL A 686 -18.46 7.87 1.30
C VAL A 686 -18.66 8.97 0.28
N PRO A 687 -17.61 9.65 -0.14
CA PRO A 687 -17.73 10.69 -1.15
C PRO A 687 -18.10 10.10 -2.51
N PRO A 688 -18.72 10.91 -3.41
CA PRO A 688 -18.92 10.55 -4.81
C PRO A 688 -17.59 10.21 -5.50
N CYS A 689 -17.66 9.54 -6.64
CA CYS A 689 -16.49 9.35 -7.49
C CYS A 689 -16.02 10.68 -8.12
N ALA A 690 -14.75 10.74 -8.50
CA ALA A 690 -14.21 11.91 -9.18
C ALA A 690 -14.81 12.07 -10.57
N PRO A 691 -15.28 13.28 -10.94
CA PRO A 691 -15.70 13.59 -12.32
C PRO A 691 -14.51 13.53 -13.28
N ALA A 692 -14.79 13.46 -14.59
CA ALA A 692 -13.78 13.63 -15.63
C ALA A 692 -14.02 14.95 -16.36
N LEU A 693 -13.06 15.88 -16.28
CA LEU A 693 -13.15 17.22 -16.83
C LEU A 693 -12.62 17.27 -18.26
N VAL A 694 -13.36 17.95 -19.14
CA VAL A 694 -12.93 18.34 -20.47
C VAL A 694 -13.10 19.85 -20.60
N ILE A 695 -12.10 20.53 -21.16
CA ILE A 695 -12.16 21.96 -21.44
C ILE A 695 -11.96 22.19 -22.94
N THR A 696 -12.80 23.02 -23.51
CA THR A 696 -12.65 23.51 -24.89
C THR A 696 -12.68 25.01 -24.90
N ASN A 697 -11.85 25.65 -25.74
CA ASN A 697 -11.93 27.04 -26.04
C ASN A 697 -11.74 27.28 -27.55
N ASP A 698 -12.19 28.39 -28.05
CA ASP A 698 -12.08 28.75 -29.45
C ASP A 698 -10.94 29.75 -29.69
N CYS A 699 -9.90 29.61 -28.99
CA CYS A 699 -8.73 30.47 -28.95
C CYS A 699 -8.10 30.76 -30.31
N LEU A 700 -7.99 29.72 -31.16
CA LEU A 700 -7.33 29.83 -32.46
C LEU A 700 -8.19 30.52 -33.54
N ASN A 701 -9.51 30.56 -33.35
CA ASN A 701 -10.48 31.07 -34.32
C ASN A 701 -11.12 32.40 -33.92
N ALA A 702 -10.93 32.85 -32.67
CA ALA A 702 -11.50 34.08 -32.17
C ALA A 702 -10.87 35.33 -32.82
N ASN A 703 -11.70 36.26 -33.25
CA ASN A 703 -11.23 37.58 -33.72
C ASN A 703 -10.67 38.38 -32.54
N SER A 704 -9.76 39.30 -32.81
CA SER A 704 -9.05 40.13 -31.81
C SER A 704 -9.95 40.91 -30.84
N ASN A 705 -11.24 41.07 -31.13
CA ASN A 705 -12.22 41.79 -30.33
C ASN A 705 -13.23 40.87 -29.62
N GLU A 706 -13.14 39.55 -29.79
CA GLU A 706 -14.06 38.59 -29.15
C GLU A 706 -13.56 38.21 -27.76
N VAL A 707 -14.49 38.04 -26.82
CA VAL A 707 -14.20 37.49 -25.50
C VAL A 707 -14.00 35.99 -25.67
N ILE A 708 -12.80 35.50 -25.31
CA ILE A 708 -12.52 34.07 -25.33
C ILE A 708 -13.03 33.48 -24.02
N LEU A 709 -13.68 32.32 -24.12
CA LEU A 709 -14.30 31.64 -23.00
C LEU A 709 -13.72 30.21 -22.89
N ASN A 710 -13.44 29.77 -21.68
CA ASN A 710 -13.22 28.34 -21.41
C ASN A 710 -14.58 27.68 -21.17
N ASN A 711 -14.95 26.72 -22.03
CA ASN A 711 -16.13 25.90 -21.86
C ASN A 711 -15.71 24.59 -21.18
N LEU A 712 -16.03 24.50 -19.91
CA LEU A 712 -15.77 23.35 -19.09
C LEU A 712 -16.97 22.41 -19.17
N SER A 713 -16.72 21.12 -19.30
CA SER A 713 -17.74 20.07 -19.21
C SER A 713 -17.18 18.85 -18.49
N TRP A 714 -18.02 18.18 -17.74
CA TRP A 714 -17.65 16.98 -17.00
C TRP A 714 -18.80 15.97 -17.04
N ASN A 715 -18.49 14.72 -16.72
CA ASN A 715 -19.52 13.69 -16.61
C ASN A 715 -20.14 13.67 -15.21
N ASN A 716 -21.37 13.19 -15.11
CA ASN A 716 -21.91 12.75 -13.81
C ASN A 716 -21.18 11.46 -13.42
N PRO A 717 -20.44 11.42 -12.28
CA PRO A 717 -19.65 10.25 -11.88
C PRO A 717 -20.52 9.05 -11.52
N ASP A 718 -21.77 9.24 -11.10
CA ASP A 718 -22.70 8.15 -10.74
C ASP A 718 -23.02 7.20 -11.90
N LEU A 719 -22.74 7.61 -13.13
CA LEU A 719 -22.95 6.80 -14.33
C LEU A 719 -21.78 5.84 -14.63
N LEU A 720 -20.64 6.00 -13.97
CA LEU A 720 -19.38 5.35 -14.35
C LEU A 720 -18.71 4.57 -13.21
N CYS A 721 -19.20 4.69 -11.98
CA CYS A 721 -18.60 3.97 -10.86
C CYS A 721 -19.65 3.17 -10.06
N ASP A 722 -19.20 2.10 -9.42
CA ASP A 722 -20.02 1.18 -8.61
C ASP A 722 -20.34 1.73 -7.20
N THR A 723 -19.94 2.97 -6.87
CA THR A 723 -20.28 3.63 -5.61
C THR A 723 -21.70 4.18 -5.67
N PRO A 724 -22.36 4.36 -4.52
CA PRO A 724 -23.76 4.79 -4.50
C PRO A 724 -23.90 6.12 -5.24
N GLY A 725 -24.76 6.15 -6.26
CA GLY A 725 -25.03 7.32 -7.05
C GLY A 725 -25.80 8.36 -6.23
N ASP A 726 -25.07 9.20 -5.49
CA ASP A 726 -25.60 10.21 -4.57
C ASP A 726 -24.94 11.58 -4.75
N THR A 727 -24.30 11.78 -5.89
CA THR A 727 -23.78 13.10 -6.30
C THR A 727 -24.89 14.13 -6.24
N LYS A 728 -24.69 15.18 -5.45
CA LYS A 728 -25.60 16.30 -5.27
C LYS A 728 -25.23 17.52 -6.09
N GLY A 729 -23.94 17.71 -6.33
CA GLY A 729 -23.46 18.88 -7.03
C GLY A 729 -21.97 18.87 -7.31
N TYR A 730 -21.47 19.99 -7.82
CA TYR A 730 -20.09 20.14 -8.26
C TYR A 730 -19.51 21.47 -7.84
N ARG A 731 -18.19 21.47 -7.58
CA ARG A 731 -17.33 22.64 -7.39
C ARG A 731 -16.25 22.65 -8.44
N VAL A 732 -16.08 23.77 -9.11
CA VAL A 732 -15.05 23.96 -10.14
C VAL A 732 -14.01 24.93 -9.62
N TYR A 733 -12.78 24.55 -9.73
CA TYR A 733 -11.63 25.33 -9.26
C TYR A 733 -10.67 25.64 -10.38
N VAL A 734 -9.96 26.76 -10.24
CA VAL A 734 -8.82 27.11 -11.08
C VAL A 734 -7.62 27.45 -10.21
N LEU A 735 -6.48 26.88 -10.55
CA LEU A 735 -5.18 27.23 -10.00
C LEU A 735 -4.42 28.03 -11.05
N HIS A 736 -4.28 29.32 -10.82
CA HIS A 736 -3.48 30.19 -11.66
C HIS A 736 -1.98 29.97 -11.40
N GLU A 737 -1.17 30.12 -12.44
CA GLU A 737 0.28 29.95 -12.33
C GLU A 737 0.86 30.95 -11.32
N GLY A 738 1.73 30.47 -10.43
CA GLY A 738 2.31 31.26 -9.32
C GLY A 738 1.48 31.29 -8.04
N ASN A 739 0.23 30.83 -8.04
CA ASN A 739 -0.60 30.70 -6.85
C ASN A 739 -0.41 29.35 -6.20
N THR A 740 -0.48 29.32 -4.87
CA THR A 740 -0.41 28.08 -4.07
C THR A 740 -1.78 27.51 -3.73
N GLU A 741 -2.84 28.30 -3.89
CA GLU A 741 -4.22 27.92 -3.58
C GLU A 741 -5.09 28.09 -4.81
N ALA A 742 -5.96 27.12 -5.05
CA ALA A 742 -6.92 27.18 -6.14
C ALA A 742 -8.14 28.03 -5.77
N GLU A 743 -8.65 28.78 -6.72
CA GLU A 743 -9.82 29.62 -6.59
C GLU A 743 -11.08 28.82 -6.97
N LEU A 744 -12.13 28.88 -6.15
CA LEU A 744 -13.45 28.36 -6.48
C LEU A 744 -14.13 29.32 -7.44
N ILE A 745 -14.37 28.88 -8.68
CA ILE A 745 -14.96 29.71 -9.73
C ILE A 745 -16.43 29.38 -10.03
N PHE A 746 -16.90 28.21 -9.60
CA PHE A 746 -18.29 27.80 -9.80
C PHE A 746 -18.69 26.73 -8.77
N GLU A 747 -19.91 26.81 -8.28
CA GLU A 747 -20.55 25.79 -7.44
C GLU A 747 -22.01 25.61 -7.89
N THR A 748 -22.45 24.36 -7.93
CA THR A 748 -23.85 24.01 -8.20
C THR A 748 -24.30 22.85 -7.34
N SER A 749 -25.55 22.88 -6.89
CA SER A 749 -26.23 21.77 -6.20
C SER A 749 -27.17 21.00 -7.15
N ASP A 750 -27.00 21.13 -8.44
CA ASP A 750 -27.75 20.39 -9.46
C ASP A 750 -26.83 19.31 -10.07
N GLU A 751 -27.10 18.05 -9.78
CA GLU A 751 -26.35 16.89 -10.28
C GLU A 751 -26.32 16.76 -11.80
N ASN A 752 -27.27 17.43 -12.50
CA ASN A 752 -27.37 17.42 -13.95
C ASN A 752 -26.63 18.59 -14.60
N GLN A 753 -26.18 19.56 -13.81
CA GLN A 753 -25.38 20.66 -14.30
C GLN A 753 -23.91 20.26 -14.47
N THR A 754 -23.61 19.67 -15.59
CA THR A 754 -22.28 19.12 -15.91
C THR A 754 -21.46 20.01 -16.85
N SER A 755 -21.75 21.31 -16.88
CA SER A 755 -20.99 22.27 -17.68
C SER A 755 -21.01 23.67 -17.07
N PHE A 756 -19.94 24.41 -17.33
CA PHE A 756 -19.77 25.79 -16.90
C PHE A 756 -18.89 26.53 -17.91
N THR A 757 -19.22 27.80 -18.20
CA THR A 757 -18.41 28.66 -19.05
C THR A 757 -17.72 29.71 -18.20
N TYR A 758 -16.40 29.71 -18.24
CA TYR A 758 -15.56 30.62 -17.47
C TYR A 758 -14.97 31.72 -18.35
N ALA A 759 -15.10 32.95 -17.88
CA ALA A 759 -14.47 34.17 -18.47
C ALA A 759 -13.81 34.93 -17.32
N SER A 760 -12.54 35.29 -17.44
CA SER A 760 -11.82 36.08 -16.44
C SER A 760 -11.17 37.29 -17.10
N ASP A 761 -11.33 38.45 -16.48
CA ASP A 761 -10.76 39.72 -16.95
C ASP A 761 -9.40 40.04 -16.32
N ILE A 762 -9.06 39.44 -15.17
CA ILE A 762 -7.90 39.84 -14.34
C ILE A 762 -6.68 38.98 -14.62
N TYR A 763 -6.88 37.64 -14.67
CA TYR A 763 -5.79 36.67 -14.83
C TYR A 763 -5.74 36.04 -16.24
N GLY A 764 -6.59 36.46 -17.15
CA GLY A 764 -6.81 35.77 -18.43
C GLY A 764 -7.55 34.44 -18.21
N LEU A 765 -7.35 33.52 -19.14
CA LEU A 765 -7.95 32.18 -19.08
C LEU A 765 -6.95 31.10 -18.64
N ALA A 766 -5.66 31.47 -18.50
CA ALA A 766 -4.60 30.56 -18.13
C ALA A 766 -4.76 30.06 -16.71
N GLY A 767 -4.60 28.77 -16.54
CA GLY A 767 -4.65 28.09 -15.24
C GLY A 767 -4.95 26.61 -15.39
N CYS A 768 -4.79 25.89 -14.30
CA CYS A 768 -5.09 24.48 -14.21
C CYS A 768 -6.44 24.30 -13.51
N TYR A 769 -7.39 23.72 -14.20
CA TYR A 769 -8.77 23.56 -13.75
C TYR A 769 -9.03 22.14 -13.30
N TYR A 770 -9.85 21.99 -12.28
CA TYR A 770 -10.37 20.71 -11.84
C TYR A 770 -11.77 20.84 -11.26
N VAL A 771 -12.47 19.74 -11.19
CA VAL A 771 -13.84 19.62 -10.65
C VAL A 771 -13.85 18.62 -9.50
N VAL A 772 -14.62 18.93 -8.49
CA VAL A 772 -14.93 18.05 -7.36
C VAL A 772 -16.44 17.84 -7.34
N ALA A 773 -16.89 16.61 -7.21
CA ALA A 773 -18.28 16.28 -6.92
C ALA A 773 -18.50 16.25 -5.41
N PHE A 774 -19.70 16.55 -4.94
CA PHE A 774 -20.08 16.39 -3.54
C PHE A 774 -21.48 15.78 -3.43
N ASP A 775 -21.72 15.04 -2.33
CA ASP A 775 -22.98 14.42 -2.00
C ASP A 775 -23.92 15.33 -1.17
N SER A 776 -25.01 14.77 -0.69
CA SER A 776 -26.04 15.49 0.10
C SER A 776 -25.57 15.91 1.50
N VAL A 777 -24.49 15.32 2.01
CA VAL A 777 -23.85 15.64 3.30
C VAL A 777 -22.50 16.33 3.13
N PHE A 778 -22.20 16.73 1.90
CA PHE A 778 -20.99 17.48 1.51
C PHE A 778 -19.67 16.70 1.63
N ASN A 779 -19.69 15.37 1.54
CA ASN A 779 -18.46 14.62 1.29
C ASN A 779 -17.97 14.93 -0.13
N GLU A 780 -16.73 15.35 -0.25
CA GLU A 780 -16.13 15.73 -1.53
C GLU A 780 -15.37 14.55 -2.15
N SER A 781 -15.54 14.38 -3.46
CA SER A 781 -14.78 13.42 -4.26
C SER A 781 -13.29 13.75 -4.30
N LEU A 782 -12.48 12.81 -4.78
CA LEU A 782 -11.15 13.16 -5.27
C LEU A 782 -11.27 14.16 -6.43
N LEU A 783 -10.19 14.89 -6.69
CA LEU A 783 -10.12 15.83 -7.83
C LEU A 783 -10.36 15.08 -9.14
N SER A 784 -11.02 15.72 -10.10
CA SER A 784 -11.03 15.27 -11.50
C SER A 784 -9.59 15.21 -12.05
N ASN A 785 -9.42 14.73 -13.27
CA ASN A 785 -8.22 15.05 -14.04
C ASN A 785 -8.05 16.57 -14.09
N ILE A 786 -6.82 17.03 -13.92
CA ILE A 786 -6.45 18.45 -14.02
C ILE A 786 -6.20 18.78 -15.48
N VAL A 787 -6.87 19.83 -15.98
CA VAL A 787 -6.70 20.31 -17.35
C VAL A 787 -6.15 21.73 -17.29
N CYS A 788 -4.93 21.92 -17.78
CA CYS A 788 -4.30 23.22 -17.82
C CYS A 788 -4.52 23.87 -19.18
N ILE A 789 -4.94 25.12 -19.15
CA ILE A 789 -5.18 25.96 -20.34
C ILE A 789 -4.23 27.14 -20.24
N GLU A 790 -3.61 27.48 -21.38
CA GLU A 790 -2.78 28.66 -21.51
C GLU A 790 -3.60 29.82 -22.10
N ASN A 791 -3.15 31.04 -21.86
CA ASN A 791 -3.68 32.21 -22.59
C ASN A 791 -3.32 32.07 -24.07
N CYS A 792 -4.15 32.64 -24.94
CA CYS A 792 -3.89 32.67 -26.38
C CYS A 792 -3.28 34.00 -26.76
N PRO A 793 -1.97 34.16 -26.69
CA PRO A 793 -1.33 35.40 -27.05
C PRO A 793 -1.47 35.63 -28.56
N ASP A 794 -1.95 36.80 -28.94
CA ASP A 794 -1.93 37.24 -30.34
C ASP A 794 -1.14 38.54 -30.42
N TYR A 795 -0.02 38.48 -31.12
CA TYR A 795 0.88 39.63 -31.28
C TYR A 795 1.46 39.63 -32.67
N ARG A 796 0.93 40.52 -33.50
CA ARG A 796 1.37 40.65 -34.90
C ARG A 796 1.88 42.04 -35.15
N LEU A 797 2.97 42.10 -35.90
CA LEU A 797 3.60 43.36 -36.28
C LEU A 797 3.30 43.69 -37.73
N PRO A 798 2.92 44.95 -38.02
CA PRO A 798 2.79 45.41 -39.40
C PRO A 798 4.17 45.42 -40.11
N ASN A 799 4.17 45.41 -41.42
CA ASN A 799 5.40 45.45 -42.20
C ASN A 799 5.69 46.84 -42.77
N ALA A 800 4.80 47.82 -42.53
CA ALA A 800 4.98 49.18 -42.96
C ALA A 800 4.24 50.20 -42.06
N PHE A 801 4.72 51.39 -41.92
CA PHE A 801 4.04 52.53 -41.29
C PHE A 801 4.50 53.85 -41.89
N SER A 802 3.70 54.95 -41.69
CA SER A 802 3.92 56.21 -42.33
C SER A 802 3.88 57.37 -41.33
N PRO A 803 4.98 57.68 -40.63
CA PRO A 803 5.06 58.77 -39.66
C PRO A 803 5.11 60.14 -40.31
N ASN A 804 4.01 60.59 -40.96
CA ASN A 804 3.87 61.83 -41.71
C ASN A 804 3.01 62.89 -41.02
N GLY A 805 2.41 62.49 -39.81
CA GLY A 805 1.62 63.35 -38.97
C GLY A 805 0.17 63.51 -39.38
N ASP A 806 -0.37 62.64 -40.23
CA ASP A 806 -1.74 62.69 -40.69
C ASP A 806 -2.79 62.01 -39.80
N GLY A 807 -2.30 61.37 -38.69
CA GLY A 807 -3.11 60.66 -37.71
C GLY A 807 -3.38 59.19 -38.08
N HIS A 808 -2.86 58.73 -39.24
CA HIS A 808 -3.03 57.36 -39.70
C HIS A 808 -1.67 56.66 -39.87
N ASN A 809 -1.47 55.56 -39.18
CA ASN A 809 -0.24 54.72 -39.16
C ASN A 809 1.05 55.51 -38.85
N ASP A 810 0.94 56.62 -38.11
CA ASP A 810 2.07 57.45 -37.70
C ASP A 810 3.00 56.75 -36.69
N ILE A 811 2.50 55.72 -36.01
CA ILE A 811 3.20 55.00 -34.96
C ILE A 811 3.22 53.51 -35.34
N PHE A 812 4.41 52.91 -35.33
CA PHE A 812 4.57 51.47 -35.47
C PHE A 812 4.17 50.79 -34.15
N LYS A 813 3.09 50.00 -34.16
CA LYS A 813 2.53 49.30 -33.04
C LYS A 813 1.94 47.95 -33.47
N PRO A 814 1.86 46.96 -32.54
CA PRO A 814 1.27 45.66 -32.84
C PRO A 814 -0.23 45.77 -33.13
N TYR A 815 -0.73 44.89 -34.02
CA TYR A 815 -2.15 44.69 -34.27
C TYR A 815 -2.39 43.33 -34.95
N PRO A 816 -3.13 42.40 -34.32
CA PRO A 816 -3.71 42.44 -32.97
C PRO A 816 -2.69 42.35 -31.83
N PHE A 817 -3.16 42.62 -30.62
CA PHE A 817 -2.35 42.59 -29.40
C PHE A 817 -3.21 42.09 -28.23
N LYS A 818 -2.96 40.89 -27.74
CA LYS A 818 -3.65 40.29 -26.60
C LYS A 818 -2.68 39.43 -25.76
N PHE A 819 -2.85 39.44 -24.46
CA PHE A 819 -2.15 38.62 -23.49
C PHE A 819 -0.62 38.65 -23.60
N VAL A 820 -0.08 39.83 -23.90
CA VAL A 820 1.36 40.08 -23.96
C VAL A 820 1.75 41.04 -22.84
N ASN A 821 2.67 40.64 -21.97
CA ASN A 821 3.12 41.43 -20.83
C ASN A 821 4.19 42.45 -21.24
N LYS A 822 5.21 41.99 -21.93
CA LYS A 822 6.33 42.80 -22.40
C LYS A 822 6.93 42.20 -23.67
N VAL A 823 7.77 43.00 -24.33
CA VAL A 823 8.57 42.57 -25.48
C VAL A 823 10.02 42.97 -25.30
N GLU A 824 10.91 42.31 -26.00
CA GLU A 824 12.25 42.82 -26.31
C GLU A 824 12.32 43.13 -27.80
N PHE A 825 11.91 44.30 -28.13
CA PHE A 825 11.83 44.75 -29.54
C PHE A 825 13.05 45.61 -29.89
N LYS A 826 13.71 45.25 -31.01
CA LYS A 826 14.89 45.97 -31.53
C LYS A 826 14.76 46.19 -33.01
N VAL A 827 15.02 47.45 -33.49
CA VAL A 827 15.01 47.84 -34.91
C VAL A 827 16.42 48.15 -35.34
N PHE A 828 16.80 47.63 -36.49
CA PHE A 828 18.13 47.76 -37.06
C PHE A 828 18.04 48.38 -38.47
N ASN A 829 19.02 49.18 -38.86
CA ASN A 829 19.14 49.62 -40.25
C ASN A 829 19.75 48.50 -41.15
N ARG A 830 19.85 48.74 -42.47
CA ARG A 830 20.39 47.80 -43.47
C ARG A 830 21.86 47.35 -43.19
N TRP A 831 22.58 48.08 -42.37
CA TRP A 831 23.96 47.77 -41.99
C TRP A 831 24.08 47.06 -40.61
N GLY A 832 22.95 46.69 -39.98
CA GLY A 832 22.89 45.98 -38.69
C GLY A 832 23.05 46.89 -37.47
N ASN A 833 23.06 48.25 -37.65
CA ASN A 833 23.14 49.16 -36.51
C ASN A 833 21.79 49.30 -35.83
N LEU A 834 21.77 49.21 -34.48
CA LEU A 834 20.57 49.36 -33.66
C LEU A 834 20.06 50.80 -33.73
N ILE A 835 18.81 51.01 -34.13
CA ILE A 835 18.14 52.27 -34.28
C ILE A 835 17.21 52.57 -33.10
N PHE A 836 16.41 51.60 -32.72
CA PHE A 836 15.40 51.73 -31.68
C PHE A 836 15.33 50.42 -30.87
N GLU A 837 15.01 50.52 -29.60
CA GLU A 837 14.67 49.39 -28.78
C GLU A 837 13.68 49.79 -27.71
N THR A 838 12.76 48.85 -27.35
CA THR A 838 11.78 49.04 -26.30
C THR A 838 11.42 47.71 -25.68
N SER A 839 10.99 47.76 -24.40
CA SER A 839 10.33 46.62 -23.70
C SER A 839 8.83 46.83 -23.57
N ASP A 840 8.27 47.95 -24.01
CA ASP A 840 6.84 48.22 -24.02
C ASP A 840 6.14 47.36 -25.08
N ALA A 841 5.15 46.59 -24.68
CA ALA A 841 4.40 45.72 -25.57
C ALA A 841 3.65 46.51 -26.67
N ASN A 842 3.35 47.77 -26.45
CA ASN A 842 2.74 48.66 -27.46
C ASN A 842 3.75 49.17 -28.51
N LEU A 843 5.04 48.98 -28.30
CA LEU A 843 6.17 49.44 -29.14
C LEU A 843 6.29 50.97 -29.28
N ASN A 844 5.25 51.60 -29.77
CA ASN A 844 5.11 53.04 -29.94
C ASN A 844 6.31 53.69 -30.65
N TRP A 845 6.83 53.09 -31.72
CA TRP A 845 7.94 53.65 -32.48
C TRP A 845 7.47 54.65 -33.54
N GLU A 846 7.90 55.90 -33.40
CA GLU A 846 7.53 57.02 -34.28
C GLU A 846 8.51 57.19 -35.49
N GLY A 847 9.33 56.23 -35.83
CA GLY A 847 10.33 56.36 -36.89
C GLY A 847 11.49 57.26 -36.50
N LYS A 848 11.85 57.30 -35.21
CA LYS A 848 12.98 58.07 -34.65
C LYS A 848 14.07 57.18 -34.05
N THR A 849 15.29 57.72 -34.04
CA THR A 849 16.42 57.11 -33.30
C THR A 849 16.25 57.31 -31.80
N LYS A 850 17.02 56.60 -30.98
CA LYS A 850 17.10 56.83 -29.52
C LYS A 850 17.37 58.26 -29.10
N SER A 851 18.03 59.06 -29.98
CA SER A 851 18.33 60.50 -29.76
C SER A 851 17.21 61.42 -30.22
N GLY A 852 16.08 60.89 -30.67
CA GLY A 852 14.92 61.64 -31.07
C GLY A 852 14.98 62.20 -32.53
N ASN A 853 16.00 61.82 -33.31
CA ASN A 853 16.11 62.28 -34.73
C ASN A 853 15.34 61.32 -35.63
N ASP A 854 14.69 61.90 -36.66
CA ASP A 854 14.00 61.11 -37.67
C ASP A 854 14.94 60.23 -38.46
N VAL A 855 14.51 58.99 -38.69
CA VAL A 855 15.26 58.07 -39.56
C VAL A 855 14.81 58.22 -41.01
N PRO A 856 15.67 58.04 -42.01
CA PRO A 856 15.31 58.14 -43.43
C PRO A 856 14.26 57.09 -43.84
N ASP A 857 13.49 57.40 -44.87
CA ASP A 857 12.58 56.48 -45.57
C ASP A 857 13.37 55.26 -46.03
N GLY A 858 12.75 54.08 -45.91
CA GLY A 858 13.38 52.80 -46.30
C GLY A 858 13.05 51.62 -45.43
N VAL A 859 13.77 50.55 -45.68
CA VAL A 859 13.53 49.28 -45.03
C VAL A 859 14.47 49.16 -43.80
N TYR A 860 13.85 48.81 -42.66
CA TYR A 860 14.47 48.50 -41.39
C TYR A 860 14.18 47.05 -41.05
N TYR A 861 15.03 46.41 -40.25
CA TYR A 861 14.83 45.03 -39.80
C TYR A 861 14.60 45.01 -38.30
N TYR A 862 13.74 44.09 -37.84
CA TYR A 862 13.49 43.96 -36.42
C TYR A 862 13.68 42.52 -35.90
N THR A 863 14.00 42.46 -34.63
CA THR A 863 13.84 41.29 -33.82
C THR A 863 12.92 41.62 -32.65
N CYS A 864 11.96 40.75 -32.35
CA CYS A 864 11.03 40.93 -31.26
C CYS A 864 10.91 39.60 -30.51
N ARG A 865 11.21 39.62 -29.22
CA ARG A 865 10.89 38.53 -28.32
C ARG A 865 9.64 38.95 -27.55
N VAL A 866 8.56 38.18 -27.66
CA VAL A 866 7.26 38.49 -27.07
C VAL A 866 7.09 37.61 -25.84
N PHE A 867 6.83 38.21 -24.68
CA PHE A 867 6.60 37.53 -23.42
C PHE A 867 5.12 37.58 -23.06
N GLU A 868 4.53 36.40 -22.90
CA GLU A 868 3.13 36.25 -22.62
C GLU A 868 2.81 36.66 -21.17
N GLN A 869 1.60 37.12 -20.94
CA GLN A 869 1.07 37.35 -19.61
C GLN A 869 0.56 36.01 -19.06
N VAL A 870 1.28 35.43 -18.11
CA VAL A 870 0.99 34.09 -17.57
C VAL A 870 0.19 34.20 -16.27
N ASP A 871 0.46 35.23 -15.44
CA ASP A 871 -0.26 35.45 -14.17
C ASP A 871 -0.29 36.96 -13.77
N ALA A 872 -1.02 37.23 -12.69
CA ALA A 872 -1.06 38.56 -12.06
C ALA A 872 0.25 38.96 -11.37
N ASN A 873 1.15 38.03 -11.12
CA ASN A 873 2.42 38.26 -10.44
C ASN A 873 3.58 38.47 -11.39
N GLY A 874 3.35 38.42 -12.72
CA GLY A 874 4.31 38.74 -13.74
C GLY A 874 5.37 37.64 -14.00
N VAL A 875 5.03 36.40 -13.80
CA VAL A 875 5.85 35.26 -14.26
C VAL A 875 5.85 35.27 -15.80
N GLU A 876 7.03 35.16 -16.39
CA GLU A 876 7.22 35.27 -17.86
C GLU A 876 7.29 33.87 -18.49
N SER A 877 6.52 33.68 -19.55
CA SER A 877 6.61 32.48 -20.39
C SER A 877 7.90 32.47 -21.24
N SER A 878 8.20 31.34 -21.86
CA SER A 878 9.24 31.25 -22.89
C SER A 878 8.85 32.19 -24.06
N PRO A 879 9.73 33.12 -24.46
CA PRO A 879 9.34 34.14 -25.41
C PRO A 879 9.13 33.62 -26.85
N ILE A 880 8.07 34.08 -27.50
CA ILE A 880 7.87 33.87 -28.94
C ILE A 880 8.80 34.82 -29.71
N ALA A 881 9.62 34.28 -30.60
CA ALA A 881 10.55 35.08 -31.40
C ALA A 881 9.94 35.46 -32.75
N LEU A 882 9.79 36.76 -32.99
CA LEU A 882 9.36 37.36 -34.28
C LEU A 882 10.55 38.07 -34.89
N THR A 883 10.72 37.91 -36.19
CA THR A 883 11.70 38.68 -37.00
C THR A 883 11.06 39.09 -38.29
N GLY A 884 11.44 40.27 -38.80
CA GLY A 884 10.88 40.76 -40.02
C GLY A 884 11.51 42.10 -40.46
N TYR A 885 10.84 42.76 -41.36
CA TYR A 885 11.21 44.07 -41.81
C TYR A 885 10.08 45.08 -41.63
N ILE A 886 10.43 46.34 -41.61
CA ILE A 886 9.55 47.47 -41.49
C ILE A 886 9.87 48.44 -42.63
N GLU A 887 8.91 48.74 -43.47
CA GLU A 887 9.02 49.75 -44.46
C GLU A 887 8.50 51.10 -43.91
N LEU A 888 9.38 52.05 -43.79
CA LEU A 888 9.04 53.44 -43.37
C LEU A 888 8.90 54.34 -44.55
N ILE A 889 7.75 55.00 -44.69
CA ILE A 889 7.39 55.84 -45.78
C ILE A 889 6.80 57.18 -45.24
N ARG A 890 7.33 58.29 -45.51
CA ARG A 890 6.78 59.62 -45.09
C ARG A 890 6.13 60.41 -46.26
#